data_63077e90ad266ac92cb9579726890319
#
_entry.id   63077e90ad266ac92cb9579726890319
#
_cell.length_a   1.000
_cell.length_b   1.000
_cell.length_c   1.000
_cell.angle_alpha   90.00
_cell.angle_beta   90.00
_cell.angle_gamma   90.00
#
_symmetry.space_group_name_H-M   'P 1'
#
loop_
_entity.id
_entity.type
_entity.pdbx_description
1 polymer ?
#
loop_
_entity_poly.entity_id
_entity_poly.type
_entity_poly.pdbx_seq_one_letter_code
_entity_poly.pdbx_strand_id
1 'polypeptide(L)'
;MLTSNDPANLKRGRLHYLPVVPGRMEFAEEVRKAILAERPQVVAVELPATLESSFMRAVERLPELSVILYSAKADETVYVPVEITDPFIEAIRSAQEIGAEVFFVDPDVGDRPHLNDLYPDSYAVRRLGHTAYVERYRIHPQPSSFELQRHAGGIAWKLQSCDPLAEVLVVISLNLLDPVLDAMQQPQAEPLARVRREGVQVLNLHPECLAEILLEFPFVQSVYEARRYGLRHEEGDSQSVSTEVPIEQRALKLIAHTVESQEKDLATIVERTARHVDSHERTESERVAFDRLELAVPTPPERFRFMDRQRLIFRMFTEAERHYEKSTREKVAHWQRRLFSRYLRNLALMGKNLVAGLFDQTVAARSIVDDNFAWELWDLGASHLHQKASSDLMTVNISGEELWLNMKRIRLRRRLPREKARLRPLGLKGRKKEKFPGEWAKEFDGRGICSYPPEDIVLENYGLFLKKKGKSLLSEERSHTEPFSTSLLDGIDIRETLRNWHEGRLYVRQFQKVSGEVGAVVVIFDEDRENRYSWQMTWLGEHSQESDMAFYSTDPYEQLVGPGITRAEYGGFLLSYPPRRMMDVWHDPDYVFAESKPETLLLAALDYTLERFVVYVAAKPPRSVFKTVASRLGRKIIYIPIGQLSPVSLKKIRAVHVLDGHDKRPNAKDYIW
;
A
#
# COMPACT_ATOMS: atom_id res chain seq x y z
N MET A 1 22.08 -52.66 -3.48
CA MET A 1 21.05 -51.69 -3.89
C MET A 1 20.60 -50.98 -2.64
N LEU A 2 21.20 -49.87 -2.34
CA LEU A 2 20.82 -49.02 -1.21
C LEU A 2 19.63 -48.14 -1.68
N THR A 3 18.44 -48.47 -1.20
CA THR A 3 17.27 -47.59 -1.36
C THR A 3 17.58 -46.28 -0.69
N SER A 4 17.68 -45.22 -1.47
CA SER A 4 17.75 -43.86 -0.95
C SER A 4 16.49 -43.63 -0.09
N ASN A 5 16.68 -43.18 1.14
CA ASN A 5 15.60 -42.78 2.02
C ASN A 5 14.90 -41.55 1.42
N ASP A 6 13.93 -41.77 0.53
CA ASP A 6 12.98 -40.79 0.07
C ASP A 6 11.64 -41.05 0.77
N PRO A 7 11.40 -40.47 1.94
CA PRO A 7 10.21 -40.77 2.75
C PRO A 7 8.91 -40.36 2.04
N ALA A 8 8.96 -39.36 1.16
CA ALA A 8 7.80 -38.92 0.38
C ALA A 8 7.58 -39.77 -0.89
N ASN A 9 8.52 -40.65 -1.24
CA ASN A 9 8.48 -41.53 -2.42
C ASN A 9 8.23 -40.75 -3.73
N LEU A 10 8.94 -39.65 -3.90
CA LEU A 10 8.82 -38.74 -5.04
C LEU A 10 9.63 -39.17 -6.25
N LYS A 11 10.70 -39.98 -6.04
CA LYS A 11 11.55 -40.50 -7.12
C LYS A 11 11.19 -41.94 -7.44
N ARG A 12 10.65 -42.17 -8.63
CA ARG A 12 10.24 -43.48 -9.12
C ARG A 12 10.91 -43.81 -10.46
N GLY A 13 11.97 -44.60 -10.40
CA GLY A 13 12.77 -44.90 -11.59
C GLY A 13 13.39 -43.64 -12.17
N ARG A 14 13.10 -43.37 -13.44
CA ARG A 14 13.56 -42.18 -14.18
C ARG A 14 12.73 -40.90 -13.93
N LEU A 15 11.58 -41.03 -13.27
CA LEU A 15 10.69 -39.94 -13.00
C LEU A 15 10.93 -39.41 -11.59
N HIS A 16 11.21 -38.12 -11.49
CA HIS A 16 11.24 -37.41 -10.22
C HIS A 16 10.07 -36.44 -10.16
N TYR A 17 9.13 -36.67 -9.26
CA TYR A 17 7.97 -35.82 -9.07
C TYR A 17 8.27 -34.69 -8.11
N LEU A 18 8.00 -33.48 -8.54
CA LEU A 18 8.14 -32.27 -7.73
C LEU A 18 6.75 -31.62 -7.59
N PRO A 19 5.99 -32.02 -6.56
CA PRO A 19 4.66 -31.44 -6.33
C PRO A 19 4.75 -29.99 -5.87
N VAL A 20 3.91 -29.15 -6.46
CA VAL A 20 3.92 -27.69 -6.25
C VAL A 20 2.51 -27.17 -5.92
N VAL A 21 2.43 -26.00 -5.32
CA VAL A 21 1.20 -25.22 -5.22
C VAL A 21 1.28 -24.12 -6.29
N PRO A 22 0.36 -24.13 -7.27
CA PRO A 22 0.37 -23.16 -8.37
C PRO A 22 0.39 -21.70 -7.90
N GLY A 23 1.10 -20.85 -8.62
CA GLY A 23 1.16 -19.40 -8.35
C GLY A 23 1.86 -19.03 -7.05
N ARG A 24 2.66 -19.90 -6.43
CA ARG A 24 3.32 -19.64 -5.16
C ARG A 24 4.84 -19.57 -5.30
N MET A 25 5.39 -18.43 -4.95
CA MET A 25 6.81 -18.09 -5.08
C MET A 25 7.73 -19.13 -4.43
N GLU A 26 7.39 -19.62 -3.24
CA GLU A 26 8.23 -20.61 -2.54
C GLU A 26 8.41 -21.89 -3.35
N PHE A 27 7.40 -22.30 -4.08
CA PHE A 27 7.46 -23.46 -4.96
C PHE A 27 8.20 -23.17 -6.27
N ALA A 28 8.10 -21.94 -6.80
CA ALA A 28 8.93 -21.54 -7.93
C ALA A 28 10.42 -21.60 -7.58
N GLU A 29 10.81 -21.16 -6.38
CA GLU A 29 12.18 -21.28 -5.87
C GLU A 29 12.64 -22.76 -5.73
N GLU A 30 11.77 -23.64 -5.21
CA GLU A 30 12.10 -25.08 -5.11
C GLU A 30 12.24 -25.74 -6.49
N VAL A 31 11.37 -25.38 -7.45
CA VAL A 31 11.46 -25.86 -8.83
C VAL A 31 12.79 -25.43 -9.47
N ARG A 32 13.13 -24.15 -9.38
CA ARG A 32 14.41 -23.65 -9.91
C ARG A 32 15.58 -24.38 -9.30
N LYS A 33 15.60 -24.53 -7.97
CA LYS A 33 16.64 -25.24 -7.25
C LYS A 33 16.77 -26.69 -7.69
N ALA A 34 15.66 -27.41 -7.86
CA ALA A 34 15.66 -28.80 -8.31
C ALA A 34 16.20 -28.92 -9.74
N ILE A 35 15.73 -28.10 -10.67
CA ILE A 35 16.18 -28.14 -12.08
C ILE A 35 17.66 -27.83 -12.21
N LEU A 36 18.17 -26.82 -11.52
CA LEU A 36 19.58 -26.45 -11.57
C LEU A 36 20.48 -27.49 -10.90
N ALA A 37 20.02 -28.17 -9.84
CA ALA A 37 20.78 -29.19 -9.14
C ALA A 37 20.80 -30.53 -9.88
N GLU A 38 19.66 -30.98 -10.44
CA GLU A 38 19.51 -32.28 -11.04
C GLU A 38 19.83 -32.31 -12.55
N ARG A 39 19.66 -31.15 -13.21
CA ARG A 39 19.85 -31.00 -14.66
C ARG A 39 19.18 -32.12 -15.49
N PRO A 40 17.83 -32.28 -15.33
CA PRO A 40 17.11 -33.32 -16.06
C PRO A 40 17.16 -33.09 -17.56
N GLN A 41 17.01 -34.17 -18.33
CA GLN A 41 16.94 -34.09 -19.80
C GLN A 41 15.57 -33.52 -20.25
N VAL A 42 14.52 -33.87 -19.53
CA VAL A 42 13.14 -33.40 -19.79
C VAL A 42 12.53 -32.83 -18.54
N VAL A 43 11.89 -31.69 -18.66
CA VAL A 43 11.05 -31.06 -17.59
C VAL A 43 9.58 -31.14 -18.03
N ALA A 44 8.85 -32.03 -17.39
CA ALA A 44 7.41 -32.19 -17.63
C ALA A 44 6.62 -31.24 -16.74
N VAL A 45 5.77 -30.40 -17.34
CA VAL A 45 4.99 -29.39 -16.64
C VAL A 45 3.49 -29.62 -16.80
N GLU A 46 2.72 -29.49 -15.71
CA GLU A 46 1.28 -29.59 -15.71
C GLU A 46 0.62 -28.34 -16.30
N LEU A 47 0.85 -28.12 -17.57
CA LEU A 47 0.19 -27.06 -18.35
C LEU A 47 -0.50 -27.65 -19.57
N PRO A 48 -1.59 -27.02 -20.06
CA PRO A 48 -2.34 -27.52 -21.21
C PRO A 48 -1.50 -27.58 -22.47
N ALA A 49 -1.34 -28.75 -23.06
CA ALA A 49 -0.64 -28.93 -24.31
C ALA A 49 -1.27 -28.13 -25.47
N THR A 50 -2.58 -27.84 -25.40
CA THR A 50 -3.29 -27.03 -26.40
C THR A 50 -2.88 -25.55 -26.37
N LEU A 51 -2.29 -25.07 -25.27
CA LEU A 51 -1.83 -23.69 -25.08
C LEU A 51 -0.31 -23.55 -25.09
N GLU A 52 0.44 -24.62 -25.40
CA GLU A 52 1.91 -24.67 -25.35
C GLU A 52 2.55 -23.46 -26.07
N SER A 53 2.19 -23.22 -27.35
CA SER A 53 2.75 -22.13 -28.12
C SER A 53 2.46 -20.75 -27.49
N SER A 54 1.30 -20.60 -26.86
CA SER A 54 0.93 -19.36 -26.19
C SER A 54 1.70 -19.14 -24.89
N PHE A 55 1.92 -20.20 -24.11
CA PHE A 55 2.77 -20.13 -22.92
C PHE A 55 4.22 -19.83 -23.30
N MET A 56 4.78 -20.52 -24.29
CA MET A 56 6.15 -20.28 -24.74
C MET A 56 6.34 -18.82 -25.16
N ARG A 57 5.42 -18.28 -25.99
CA ARG A 57 5.45 -16.88 -26.40
C ARG A 57 5.35 -15.91 -25.21
N ALA A 58 4.50 -16.21 -24.21
CA ALA A 58 4.35 -15.36 -23.03
C ALA A 58 5.60 -15.44 -22.12
N VAL A 59 6.23 -16.61 -21.99
CA VAL A 59 7.47 -16.80 -21.23
C VAL A 59 8.64 -16.05 -21.86
N GLU A 60 8.75 -16.04 -23.20
CA GLU A 60 9.79 -15.28 -23.91
C GLU A 60 9.73 -13.77 -23.66
N ARG A 61 8.53 -13.27 -23.29
CA ARG A 61 8.32 -11.86 -22.99
C ARG A 61 8.69 -11.46 -21.56
N LEU A 62 8.83 -12.44 -20.66
CA LEU A 62 9.17 -12.12 -19.27
C LEU A 62 10.51 -11.35 -19.20
N PRO A 63 10.60 -10.29 -18.41
CA PRO A 63 9.75 -9.97 -17.24
C PRO A 63 8.47 -9.14 -17.52
N GLU A 64 8.13 -8.81 -18.76
CA GLU A 64 6.84 -8.21 -19.07
C GLU A 64 5.73 -9.26 -18.95
N LEU A 65 4.77 -8.99 -18.06
CA LEU A 65 3.68 -9.92 -17.76
C LEU A 65 2.64 -9.93 -18.90
N SER A 66 2.24 -11.11 -19.27
CA SER A 66 1.23 -11.35 -20.31
C SER A 66 0.06 -12.15 -19.74
N VAL A 67 -1.06 -12.08 -20.44
CA VAL A 67 -2.23 -12.90 -20.17
C VAL A 67 -2.62 -13.67 -21.43
N ILE A 68 -2.96 -14.93 -21.26
CA ILE A 68 -3.52 -15.78 -22.31
C ILE A 68 -5.04 -15.72 -22.17
N LEU A 69 -5.74 -15.26 -23.21
CA LEU A 69 -7.19 -15.26 -23.27
C LEU A 69 -7.66 -16.32 -24.27
N TYR A 70 -8.74 -17.02 -23.94
CA TYR A 70 -9.42 -17.95 -24.85
C TYR A 70 -10.89 -18.09 -24.50
N SER A 71 -11.72 -18.45 -25.49
CA SER A 71 -13.13 -18.79 -25.26
C SER A 71 -13.29 -20.20 -24.75
N ALA A 72 -13.98 -20.35 -23.62
CA ALA A 72 -14.32 -21.66 -23.07
C ALA A 72 -15.68 -22.16 -23.58
N LYS A 73 -16.67 -21.27 -23.68
CA LYS A 73 -18.02 -21.46 -24.23
C LYS A 73 -18.44 -20.17 -24.95
N ALA A 74 -19.58 -20.17 -25.65
CA ALA A 74 -20.03 -19.08 -26.51
C ALA A 74 -20.00 -17.69 -25.86
N ASP A 75 -20.19 -17.59 -24.54
CA ASP A 75 -20.22 -16.32 -23.78
C ASP A 75 -19.23 -16.29 -22.61
N GLU A 76 -18.29 -17.22 -22.53
CA GLU A 76 -17.35 -17.33 -21.41
C GLU A 76 -15.92 -17.22 -21.93
N THR A 77 -15.22 -16.12 -21.55
CA THR A 77 -13.81 -15.92 -21.81
C THR A 77 -12.98 -16.22 -20.56
N VAL A 78 -12.02 -17.10 -20.72
CA VAL A 78 -11.07 -17.44 -19.65
C VAL A 78 -9.77 -16.65 -19.86
N TYR A 79 -9.23 -16.15 -18.80
CA TYR A 79 -7.91 -15.52 -18.77
C TYR A 79 -6.95 -16.28 -17.87
N VAL A 80 -5.71 -16.43 -18.34
CA VAL A 80 -4.64 -17.11 -17.59
C VAL A 80 -3.44 -16.15 -17.53
N PRO A 81 -3.18 -15.53 -16.37
CA PRO A 81 -1.98 -14.72 -16.20
C PRO A 81 -0.73 -15.58 -16.26
N VAL A 82 0.31 -15.10 -16.93
CA VAL A 82 1.62 -15.75 -16.93
C VAL A 82 2.50 -15.00 -15.93
N GLU A 83 2.63 -15.59 -14.74
CA GLU A 83 3.28 -14.97 -13.59
C GLU A 83 4.71 -15.45 -13.42
N ILE A 84 5.64 -14.53 -13.09
CA ILE A 84 7.06 -14.82 -12.87
C ILE A 84 7.26 -15.80 -11.70
N THR A 85 6.41 -15.70 -10.68
CA THR A 85 6.50 -16.51 -9.45
C THR A 85 5.68 -17.79 -9.51
N ASP A 86 5.12 -18.13 -10.68
CA ASP A 86 4.43 -19.40 -10.86
C ASP A 86 5.44 -20.53 -11.06
N PRO A 87 5.34 -21.66 -10.30
CA PRO A 87 6.29 -22.76 -10.39
C PRO A 87 6.32 -23.45 -11.76
N PHE A 88 5.21 -23.47 -12.51
CA PHE A 88 5.19 -24.05 -13.86
C PHE A 88 5.92 -23.13 -14.86
N ILE A 89 5.74 -21.82 -14.72
CA ILE A 89 6.44 -20.84 -15.55
C ILE A 89 7.94 -20.83 -15.22
N GLU A 90 8.30 -20.92 -13.94
CA GLU A 90 9.71 -21.05 -13.54
C GLU A 90 10.31 -22.35 -14.04
N ALA A 91 9.54 -23.46 -14.09
CA ALA A 91 10.00 -24.74 -14.66
C ALA A 91 10.38 -24.59 -16.13
N ILE A 92 9.54 -23.94 -16.93
CA ILE A 92 9.84 -23.67 -18.35
C ILE A 92 11.10 -22.84 -18.49
N ARG A 93 11.20 -21.74 -17.76
CA ARG A 93 12.35 -20.82 -17.82
C ARG A 93 13.65 -21.51 -17.40
N SER A 94 13.61 -22.26 -16.30
CA SER A 94 14.81 -22.97 -15.80
C SER A 94 15.20 -24.12 -16.71
N ALA A 95 14.26 -24.84 -17.34
CA ALA A 95 14.52 -25.84 -18.34
C ALA A 95 15.23 -25.25 -19.57
N GLN A 96 14.73 -24.13 -20.09
CA GLN A 96 15.37 -23.43 -21.21
C GLN A 96 16.81 -22.98 -20.88
N GLU A 97 17.06 -22.54 -19.64
CA GLU A 97 18.39 -22.13 -19.19
C GLU A 97 19.42 -23.25 -19.22
N ILE A 98 19.00 -24.47 -18.88
CA ILE A 98 19.90 -25.66 -18.88
C ILE A 98 19.88 -26.43 -20.21
N GLY A 99 19.05 -26.02 -21.18
CA GLY A 99 18.89 -26.70 -22.47
C GLY A 99 18.08 -27.99 -22.38
N ALA A 100 17.22 -28.16 -21.33
CA ALA A 100 16.33 -29.30 -21.20
C ALA A 100 15.09 -29.15 -22.08
N GLU A 101 14.54 -30.27 -22.54
CA GLU A 101 13.27 -30.29 -23.25
C GLU A 101 12.11 -30.00 -22.29
N VAL A 102 11.19 -29.15 -22.71
CA VAL A 102 9.95 -28.86 -21.93
C VAL A 102 8.80 -29.67 -22.51
N PHE A 103 8.12 -30.43 -21.65
CA PHE A 103 7.05 -31.33 -22.06
C PHE A 103 5.75 -30.98 -21.32
N PHE A 104 4.71 -30.50 -22.05
CA PHE A 104 3.42 -30.14 -21.50
C PHE A 104 2.56 -31.40 -21.31
N VAL A 105 2.30 -31.78 -20.06
CA VAL A 105 1.67 -33.07 -19.74
C VAL A 105 0.18 -33.03 -19.49
N ASP A 106 -0.41 -31.83 -19.31
CA ASP A 106 -1.87 -31.74 -19.23
C ASP A 106 -2.49 -31.88 -20.62
N PRO A 107 -3.27 -32.98 -20.87
CA PRO A 107 -3.89 -33.20 -22.18
C PRO A 107 -5.09 -32.30 -22.45
N ASP A 108 -5.43 -31.37 -21.54
CA ASP A 108 -6.54 -30.44 -21.62
C ASP A 108 -7.91 -31.13 -21.80
N VAL A 109 -8.25 -31.97 -20.85
CA VAL A 109 -9.50 -32.76 -20.87
C VAL A 109 -10.76 -31.99 -20.41
N GLY A 110 -10.67 -30.70 -20.23
CA GLY A 110 -11.80 -29.83 -19.88
C GLY A 110 -11.71 -29.26 -18.47
N ASP A 111 -12.61 -29.64 -17.58
CA ASP A 111 -12.71 -29.04 -16.27
C ASP A 111 -11.46 -29.29 -15.40
N ARG A 112 -11.11 -28.30 -14.60
CA ARG A 112 -10.02 -28.35 -13.62
C ARG A 112 -10.62 -28.31 -12.21
N PRO A 113 -11.13 -29.44 -11.69
CA PRO A 113 -11.85 -29.48 -10.42
C PRO A 113 -11.01 -29.11 -9.22
N HIS A 114 -9.68 -29.14 -9.38
CA HIS A 114 -8.70 -28.89 -8.33
C HIS A 114 -8.26 -27.42 -8.18
N LEU A 115 -8.73 -26.51 -9.03
CA LEU A 115 -8.33 -25.08 -8.96
C LEU A 115 -8.74 -24.42 -7.64
N ASN A 116 -9.79 -24.89 -7.01
CA ASN A 116 -10.31 -24.34 -5.75
C ASN A 116 -9.88 -25.13 -4.51
N ASP A 117 -8.94 -26.07 -4.66
CA ASP A 117 -8.47 -26.85 -3.53
C ASP A 117 -7.73 -26.00 -2.51
N LEU A 118 -7.92 -26.34 -1.23
CA LEU A 118 -7.27 -25.65 -0.13
C LEU A 118 -5.90 -26.29 0.11
N TYR A 119 -4.87 -25.48 -0.07
CA TYR A 119 -3.50 -25.84 0.27
C TYR A 119 -3.08 -25.22 1.61
N PRO A 120 -2.23 -25.90 2.41
CA PRO A 120 -1.54 -25.25 3.51
C PRO A 120 -0.74 -24.05 2.99
N ASP A 121 -0.52 -23.03 3.83
CA ASP A 121 0.26 -21.85 3.41
C ASP A 121 1.64 -22.26 2.88
N SER A 122 1.95 -21.85 1.67
CA SER A 122 3.20 -22.17 0.96
C SER A 122 4.46 -21.70 1.71
N TYR A 123 4.34 -20.65 2.52
CA TYR A 123 5.44 -20.18 3.36
C TYR A 123 5.95 -21.25 4.35
N ALA A 124 5.12 -22.24 4.69
CA ALA A 124 5.51 -23.35 5.54
C ALA A 124 6.64 -24.20 4.93
N VAL A 125 6.76 -24.26 3.60
CA VAL A 125 7.85 -24.95 2.89
C VAL A 125 9.22 -24.47 3.38
N ARG A 126 9.38 -23.19 3.63
CA ARG A 126 10.63 -22.60 4.12
C ARG A 126 11.06 -23.09 5.49
N ARG A 127 10.11 -23.47 6.33
CA ARG A 127 10.36 -23.94 7.70
C ARG A 127 10.48 -25.44 7.77
N LEU A 128 9.66 -26.14 7.01
CA LEU A 128 9.55 -27.58 7.03
C LEU A 128 10.49 -28.25 6.02
N GLY A 129 10.79 -27.58 4.91
CA GLY A 129 11.35 -28.16 3.69
C GLY A 129 10.25 -28.78 2.81
N HIS A 130 10.56 -28.93 1.52
CA HIS A 130 9.60 -29.40 0.51
C HIS A 130 9.05 -30.81 0.83
N THR A 131 9.91 -31.79 1.10
CA THR A 131 9.50 -33.18 1.40
C THR A 131 8.56 -33.24 2.61
N ALA A 132 8.93 -32.61 3.72
CA ALA A 132 8.08 -32.62 4.92
C ALA A 132 6.77 -31.86 4.73
N TYR A 133 6.71 -30.84 3.87
CA TYR A 133 5.49 -30.16 3.50
C TYR A 133 4.53 -31.10 2.75
N VAL A 134 5.06 -31.85 1.76
CA VAL A 134 4.30 -32.84 0.99
C VAL A 134 3.76 -33.96 1.88
N GLU A 135 4.60 -34.51 2.77
CA GLU A 135 4.17 -35.51 3.74
C GLU A 135 3.02 -35.03 4.65
N ARG A 136 3.13 -33.77 5.14
CA ARG A 136 2.08 -33.15 5.96
C ARG A 136 0.77 -32.96 5.21
N TYR A 137 0.83 -32.59 3.94
CA TYR A 137 -0.35 -32.48 3.09
C TYR A 137 -1.04 -33.85 2.93
N ARG A 138 -0.27 -34.93 2.73
CA ARG A 138 -0.79 -36.28 2.56
C ARG A 138 -1.50 -36.87 3.79
N ILE A 139 -1.31 -36.30 4.99
CA ILE A 139 -2.04 -36.73 6.20
C ILE A 139 -3.54 -36.47 6.06
N HIS A 140 -3.94 -35.45 5.29
CA HIS A 140 -5.33 -35.07 5.06
C HIS A 140 -5.60 -35.00 3.55
N PRO A 141 -5.68 -36.16 2.87
CA PRO A 141 -5.85 -36.19 1.43
C PRO A 141 -7.19 -35.57 1.03
N GLN A 142 -7.20 -34.87 -0.09
CA GLN A 142 -8.43 -34.35 -0.68
C GLN A 142 -9.32 -35.48 -1.17
N PRO A 143 -10.68 -35.32 -1.15
CA PRO A 143 -11.58 -36.29 -1.71
C PRO A 143 -11.33 -36.49 -3.19
N SER A 144 -11.15 -37.74 -3.62
CA SER A 144 -10.98 -38.05 -5.04
C SER A 144 -12.33 -37.88 -5.75
N SER A 145 -12.35 -37.14 -6.88
CA SER A 145 -13.49 -37.06 -7.78
C SER A 145 -13.21 -37.83 -9.09
N PHE A 146 -14.27 -38.15 -9.82
CA PHE A 146 -14.14 -38.80 -11.13
C PHE A 146 -13.36 -37.87 -12.12
N GLU A 147 -13.63 -36.57 -12.07
CA GLU A 147 -12.91 -35.57 -12.91
C GLU A 147 -11.45 -35.51 -12.58
N LEU A 148 -11.08 -35.56 -11.30
CA LEU A 148 -9.69 -35.57 -10.85
C LEU A 148 -8.96 -36.84 -11.33
N GLN A 149 -9.59 -38.01 -11.22
CA GLN A 149 -9.04 -39.29 -11.70
C GLN A 149 -8.85 -39.27 -13.22
N ARG A 150 -9.81 -38.73 -13.98
CA ARG A 150 -9.73 -38.62 -15.43
C ARG A 150 -8.57 -37.69 -15.84
N HIS A 151 -8.41 -36.58 -15.15
CA HIS A 151 -7.30 -35.65 -15.39
C HIS A 151 -5.95 -36.31 -15.09
N ALA A 152 -5.83 -36.97 -13.95
CA ALA A 152 -4.64 -37.70 -13.54
C ALA A 152 -4.29 -38.83 -14.52
N GLY A 153 -5.28 -39.57 -15.01
CA GLY A 153 -5.09 -40.59 -16.05
C GLY A 153 -4.55 -40.01 -17.36
N GLY A 154 -5.03 -38.85 -17.76
CA GLY A 154 -4.53 -38.15 -18.94
C GLY A 154 -3.08 -37.67 -18.81
N ILE A 155 -2.71 -37.17 -17.65
CA ILE A 155 -1.33 -36.78 -17.34
C ILE A 155 -0.44 -38.03 -17.33
N ALA A 156 -0.89 -39.12 -16.70
CA ALA A 156 -0.14 -40.38 -16.65
C ALA A 156 0.08 -40.96 -18.06
N TRP A 157 -0.94 -40.90 -18.93
CA TRP A 157 -0.78 -41.30 -20.35
C TRP A 157 0.33 -40.51 -21.05
N LYS A 158 0.34 -39.17 -20.87
CA LYS A 158 1.39 -38.32 -21.44
C LYS A 158 2.78 -38.67 -20.90
N LEU A 159 2.92 -38.88 -19.59
CA LEU A 159 4.19 -39.26 -18.96
C LEU A 159 4.68 -40.65 -19.42
N GLN A 160 3.77 -41.59 -19.66
CA GLN A 160 4.09 -42.90 -20.22
C GLN A 160 4.57 -42.83 -21.67
N SER A 161 4.19 -41.77 -22.40
CA SER A 161 4.65 -41.55 -23.80
C SER A 161 6.03 -40.88 -23.92
N CYS A 162 6.61 -40.41 -22.81
CA CYS A 162 7.99 -39.86 -22.82
C CYS A 162 9.04 -40.89 -23.16
N ASP A 163 10.17 -40.45 -23.70
CA ASP A 163 11.32 -41.29 -24.00
C ASP A 163 11.70 -42.17 -22.79
N PRO A 164 11.67 -43.49 -22.92
CA PRO A 164 11.96 -44.41 -21.82
C PRO A 164 13.36 -44.27 -21.18
N LEU A 165 14.29 -43.67 -21.89
CA LEU A 165 15.67 -43.49 -21.44
C LEU A 165 15.94 -42.13 -20.78
N ALA A 166 15.08 -41.14 -21.00
CA ALA A 166 15.30 -39.80 -20.48
C ALA A 166 14.99 -39.68 -18.97
N GLU A 167 15.82 -38.98 -18.25
CA GLU A 167 15.54 -38.54 -16.88
C GLU A 167 14.57 -37.36 -16.92
N VAL A 168 13.43 -37.53 -16.28
CA VAL A 168 12.33 -36.53 -16.32
C VAL A 168 12.03 -35.98 -14.93
N LEU A 169 12.10 -34.66 -14.80
CA LEU A 169 11.56 -33.96 -13.64
C LEU A 169 10.10 -33.57 -13.93
N VAL A 170 9.16 -34.04 -13.11
CA VAL A 170 7.72 -33.83 -13.29
C VAL A 170 7.25 -32.77 -12.29
N VAL A 171 6.98 -31.58 -12.77
CA VAL A 171 6.40 -30.48 -11.97
C VAL A 171 4.88 -30.55 -12.06
N ILE A 172 4.25 -30.86 -10.95
CA ILE A 172 2.81 -31.19 -10.88
C ILE A 172 2.18 -30.56 -9.65
N SER A 173 0.88 -30.23 -9.74
CA SER A 173 0.12 -29.73 -8.58
C SER A 173 0.06 -30.76 -7.46
N LEU A 174 0.19 -30.29 -6.25
CA LEU A 174 0.30 -31.14 -5.05
C LEU A 174 -0.92 -32.09 -4.87
N ASN A 175 -2.11 -31.65 -5.23
CA ASN A 175 -3.34 -32.44 -5.17
C ASN A 175 -3.45 -33.51 -6.26
N LEU A 176 -2.73 -33.37 -7.37
CA LEU A 176 -2.66 -34.34 -8.46
C LEU A 176 -1.58 -35.39 -8.24
N LEU A 177 -0.67 -35.18 -7.30
CA LEU A 177 0.46 -36.10 -7.09
C LEU A 177 0.02 -37.55 -6.90
N ASP A 178 -0.75 -37.85 -5.86
CA ASP A 178 -1.16 -39.20 -5.54
C ASP A 178 -2.10 -39.80 -6.60
N PRO A 179 -3.10 -39.08 -7.14
CA PRO A 179 -3.89 -39.57 -8.27
C PRO A 179 -3.06 -39.95 -9.51
N VAL A 180 -2.03 -39.15 -9.84
CA VAL A 180 -1.14 -39.49 -10.96
C VAL A 180 -0.25 -40.68 -10.64
N LEU A 181 0.29 -40.75 -9.42
CA LEU A 181 1.08 -41.91 -8.99
C LEU A 181 0.28 -43.22 -9.03
N ASP A 182 -1.01 -43.18 -8.71
CA ASP A 182 -1.91 -44.32 -8.80
C ASP A 182 -2.21 -44.66 -10.27
N ALA A 183 -2.48 -43.66 -11.10
CA ALA A 183 -2.73 -43.86 -12.54
C ALA A 183 -1.50 -44.45 -13.27
N MET A 184 -0.29 -44.10 -12.84
CA MET A 184 0.97 -44.59 -13.40
C MET A 184 1.23 -46.08 -13.13
N GLN A 185 0.50 -46.72 -12.22
CA GLN A 185 0.63 -48.15 -11.94
C GLN A 185 0.06 -49.04 -13.06
N GLN A 186 -0.77 -48.48 -13.94
CA GLN A 186 -1.37 -49.17 -15.06
C GLN A 186 -1.16 -48.39 -16.37
N PRO A 187 -1.10 -49.08 -17.51
CA PRO A 187 -1.09 -48.38 -18.81
C PRO A 187 -2.34 -47.53 -18.97
N GLN A 188 -2.18 -46.29 -19.34
CA GLN A 188 -3.29 -45.35 -19.57
C GLN A 188 -3.54 -45.21 -21.07
N ALA A 189 -4.80 -45.01 -21.43
CA ALA A 189 -5.20 -44.72 -22.78
C ALA A 189 -5.28 -43.20 -23.03
N GLU A 190 -5.12 -42.83 -24.31
CA GLU A 190 -5.32 -41.47 -24.72
C GLU A 190 -6.75 -40.96 -24.37
N PRO A 191 -6.88 -39.79 -23.71
CA PRO A 191 -8.19 -39.25 -23.40
C PRO A 191 -9.01 -38.94 -24.65
N LEU A 192 -10.24 -39.47 -24.75
CA LEU A 192 -11.13 -39.26 -25.89
C LEU A 192 -11.67 -37.81 -25.96
N ALA A 193 -11.94 -37.20 -24.80
CA ALA A 193 -12.48 -35.85 -24.72
C ALA A 193 -11.35 -34.84 -24.58
N ARG A 194 -10.95 -34.19 -25.65
CA ARG A 194 -10.05 -33.03 -25.65
C ARG A 194 -10.83 -31.77 -25.92
N VAL A 195 -10.48 -30.70 -25.19
CA VAL A 195 -11.06 -29.39 -25.42
C VAL A 195 -10.33 -28.71 -26.57
N ARG A 196 -11.11 -28.15 -27.52
CA ARG A 196 -10.57 -27.19 -28.50
C ARG A 196 -10.65 -25.80 -27.92
N ARG A 197 -9.52 -25.12 -27.81
CA ARG A 197 -9.45 -23.72 -27.39
C ARG A 197 -9.55 -22.84 -28.63
N GLU A 198 -10.59 -21.98 -28.66
CA GLU A 198 -10.80 -21.06 -29.79
C GLU A 198 -10.44 -19.63 -29.37
N GLY A 199 -10.01 -18.81 -30.34
CA GLY A 199 -9.71 -17.41 -30.11
C GLY A 199 -8.55 -17.17 -29.12
N VAL A 200 -7.56 -18.07 -29.07
CA VAL A 200 -6.43 -17.94 -28.14
C VAL A 200 -5.59 -16.72 -28.53
N GLN A 201 -5.40 -15.80 -27.58
CA GLN A 201 -4.60 -14.60 -27.76
C GLN A 201 -3.66 -14.40 -26.57
N VAL A 202 -2.46 -13.95 -26.85
CA VAL A 202 -1.51 -13.48 -25.84
C VAL A 202 -1.51 -11.97 -25.83
N LEU A 203 -1.86 -11.36 -24.72
CA LEU A 203 -2.01 -9.92 -24.59
C LEU A 203 -1.13 -9.39 -23.46
N ASN A 204 -0.76 -8.12 -23.55
CA ASN A 204 -0.05 -7.43 -22.49
C ASN A 204 -1.02 -7.03 -21.37
N LEU A 205 -0.59 -7.12 -20.11
CA LEU A 205 -1.39 -6.67 -18.97
C LEU A 205 -1.16 -5.20 -18.67
N HIS A 206 -2.24 -4.46 -18.43
CA HIS A 206 -2.12 -3.07 -17.99
C HIS A 206 -1.61 -3.03 -16.54
N PRO A 207 -0.64 -2.13 -16.20
CA PRO A 207 -0.09 -2.04 -14.83
C PRO A 207 -1.15 -1.88 -13.73
N GLU A 208 -2.27 -1.20 -14.02
CA GLU A 208 -3.32 -0.96 -13.02
C GLU A 208 -4.05 -2.22 -12.55
N CYS A 209 -4.15 -3.24 -13.40
CA CYS A 209 -4.88 -4.46 -13.05
C CYS A 209 -4.04 -5.50 -12.32
N LEU A 210 -2.72 -5.36 -12.30
CA LEU A 210 -1.83 -6.41 -11.80
C LEU A 210 -2.11 -6.79 -10.34
N ALA A 211 -2.29 -5.82 -9.46
CA ALA A 211 -2.52 -6.07 -8.05
C ALA A 211 -3.86 -6.80 -7.77
N GLU A 212 -4.80 -6.77 -8.73
CA GLU A 212 -6.11 -7.39 -8.62
C GLU A 212 -6.14 -8.82 -9.18
N ILE A 213 -5.33 -9.13 -10.20
CA ILE A 213 -5.41 -10.39 -10.94
C ILE A 213 -4.28 -11.39 -10.63
N LEU A 214 -3.13 -10.91 -10.13
CA LEU A 214 -1.99 -11.77 -9.84
C LEU A 214 -2.14 -12.45 -8.47
N LEU A 215 -1.71 -13.70 -8.38
CA LEU A 215 -1.72 -14.46 -7.14
C LEU A 215 -0.67 -13.95 -6.14
N GLU A 216 0.53 -13.66 -6.63
CA GLU A 216 1.53 -12.92 -5.85
C GLU A 216 1.52 -11.46 -6.31
N PHE A 217 1.50 -10.52 -5.34
CA PHE A 217 1.41 -9.11 -5.69
C PHE A 217 2.64 -8.60 -6.46
N PRO A 218 2.48 -7.60 -7.33
CA PRO A 218 3.48 -7.20 -8.33
C PRO A 218 4.88 -6.93 -7.79
N PHE A 219 4.98 -6.31 -6.60
CA PHE A 219 6.25 -6.05 -5.94
C PHE A 219 7.06 -7.32 -5.69
N VAL A 220 6.42 -8.40 -5.19
CA VAL A 220 7.08 -9.68 -4.93
C VAL A 220 7.63 -10.28 -6.21
N GLN A 221 6.85 -10.22 -7.30
CA GLN A 221 7.28 -10.71 -8.61
C GLN A 221 8.48 -9.93 -9.16
N SER A 222 8.49 -8.60 -8.99
CA SER A 222 9.61 -7.76 -9.40
C SER A 222 10.91 -8.09 -8.63
N VAL A 223 10.80 -8.30 -7.31
CA VAL A 223 11.96 -8.66 -6.48
C VAL A 223 12.44 -10.08 -6.80
N TYR A 224 11.53 -11.01 -7.07
CA TYR A 224 11.88 -12.36 -7.50
C TYR A 224 12.68 -12.34 -8.82
N GLU A 225 12.21 -11.56 -9.79
CA GLU A 225 12.90 -11.44 -11.09
C GLU A 225 14.29 -10.82 -10.96
N ALA A 226 14.43 -9.74 -10.19
CA ALA A 226 15.73 -9.11 -9.95
C ALA A 226 16.73 -10.12 -9.35
N ARG A 227 16.26 -10.93 -8.41
CA ARG A 227 17.07 -11.97 -7.77
C ARG A 227 17.44 -13.11 -8.71
N ARG A 228 16.48 -13.55 -9.50
CA ARG A 228 16.69 -14.59 -10.52
C ARG A 228 17.77 -14.18 -11.53
N TYR A 229 17.78 -12.90 -11.90
CA TYR A 229 18.77 -12.33 -12.82
C TYR A 229 20.18 -12.29 -12.20
N GLY A 230 20.29 -11.91 -10.93
CA GLY A 230 21.57 -11.93 -10.19
C GLY A 230 22.18 -13.33 -10.08
N LEU A 231 21.37 -14.35 -9.85
CA LEU A 231 21.80 -15.73 -9.78
C LEU A 231 22.33 -16.26 -11.13
N ARG A 232 21.78 -15.79 -12.25
CA ARG A 232 22.29 -16.14 -13.59
C ARG A 232 23.74 -15.73 -13.81
N HIS A 233 24.11 -14.54 -13.36
CA HIS A 233 25.47 -14.01 -13.53
C HIS A 233 26.49 -14.72 -12.65
N GLU A 234 26.11 -15.23 -11.48
CA GLU A 234 27.01 -15.98 -10.61
C GLU A 234 27.30 -17.41 -11.14
N GLU A 235 26.37 -18.02 -11.87
CA GLU A 235 26.55 -19.37 -12.45
C GLU A 235 27.28 -19.37 -13.80
N GLY A 236 27.18 -18.28 -14.57
CA GLY A 236 27.82 -18.15 -15.90
C GLY A 236 29.29 -17.71 -15.85
N ASP A 237 29.72 -17.04 -14.79
CA ASP A 237 31.04 -16.39 -14.71
C ASP A 237 32.03 -17.10 -13.76
N SER A 238 31.92 -18.41 -13.55
CA SER A 238 32.89 -19.18 -12.73
C SER A 238 34.29 -19.26 -13.29
N GLN A 239 34.64 -18.50 -14.31
CA GLN A 239 35.99 -18.47 -14.90
C GLN A 239 36.67 -17.09 -14.93
N SER A 240 36.26 -16.04 -14.24
CA SER A 240 37.11 -14.86 -14.19
C SER A 240 36.97 -14.04 -12.90
N VAL A 241 38.07 -14.08 -12.16
CA VAL A 241 38.68 -13.01 -11.37
C VAL A 241 37.95 -12.52 -10.11
N SER A 242 38.53 -12.92 -8.99
CA SER A 242 38.55 -12.27 -7.72
C SER A 242 38.87 -10.75 -7.80
N THR A 243 37.89 -9.91 -7.78
CA THR A 243 37.99 -8.56 -7.27
C THR A 243 36.71 -8.25 -6.51
N GLU A 244 36.85 -8.05 -5.22
CA GLU A 244 35.76 -7.68 -4.31
C GLU A 244 35.17 -6.33 -4.70
N VAL A 245 34.16 -6.33 -5.58
CA VAL A 245 33.31 -5.20 -5.82
C VAL A 245 32.14 -5.29 -4.84
N PRO A 246 31.84 -4.25 -4.05
CA PRO A 246 30.71 -4.24 -3.12
C PRO A 246 29.42 -4.67 -3.84
N ILE A 247 28.61 -5.48 -3.18
CA ILE A 247 27.33 -6.03 -3.70
C ILE A 247 26.41 -4.91 -4.22
N GLU A 248 26.48 -3.73 -3.59
CA GLU A 248 25.79 -2.51 -4.01
C GLU A 248 26.12 -2.05 -5.43
N GLN A 249 27.41 -2.13 -5.82
CA GLN A 249 27.82 -1.78 -7.18
C GLN A 249 27.49 -2.86 -8.22
N ARG A 250 27.35 -4.13 -7.81
CA ARG A 250 26.95 -5.22 -8.71
C ARG A 250 25.48 -5.14 -9.08
N ALA A 251 24.57 -4.93 -8.12
CA ALA A 251 23.15 -4.78 -8.39
C ALA A 251 22.86 -3.53 -9.23
N LEU A 252 23.50 -2.40 -8.91
CA LEU A 252 23.40 -1.17 -9.72
C LEU A 252 23.96 -1.36 -11.15
N LYS A 253 25.07 -2.11 -11.33
CA LYS A 253 25.60 -2.43 -12.65
C LYS A 253 24.69 -3.40 -13.41
N LEU A 254 24.04 -4.36 -12.76
CA LEU A 254 23.12 -5.29 -13.40
C LEU A 254 21.87 -4.57 -13.91
N ILE A 255 21.30 -3.72 -13.07
CA ILE A 255 20.14 -2.89 -13.46
C ILE A 255 20.54 -1.89 -14.55
N ALA A 256 21.70 -1.25 -14.43
CA ALA A 256 22.26 -0.36 -15.45
C ALA A 256 22.54 -1.10 -16.76
N HIS A 257 23.06 -2.34 -16.73
CA HIS A 257 23.32 -3.11 -17.94
C HIS A 257 22.05 -3.59 -18.64
N THR A 258 21.01 -3.91 -17.88
CA THR A 258 19.67 -4.21 -18.44
C THR A 258 19.05 -2.94 -19.05
N VAL A 259 19.32 -1.79 -18.46
CA VAL A 259 18.93 -0.47 -18.97
C VAL A 259 19.79 -0.08 -20.17
N GLU A 260 21.12 -0.22 -20.13
CA GLU A 260 22.05 0.15 -21.23
C GLU A 260 21.89 -0.72 -22.49
N SER A 261 21.57 -2.01 -22.36
CA SER A 261 21.26 -2.85 -23.54
C SER A 261 19.96 -2.45 -24.24
N GLN A 262 19.08 -1.73 -23.55
CA GLN A 262 17.85 -1.15 -24.08
C GLN A 262 17.93 0.36 -24.30
N GLU A 263 19.05 1.02 -23.95
CA GLU A 263 19.17 2.50 -23.94
C GLU A 263 19.04 3.16 -25.32
N LYS A 264 19.39 2.49 -26.41
CA LYS A 264 19.18 3.04 -27.75
C LYS A 264 17.70 3.18 -28.12
N ASP A 265 16.85 2.33 -27.56
CA ASP A 265 15.40 2.41 -27.71
C ASP A 265 14.73 3.21 -26.58
N LEU A 266 15.30 3.17 -25.35
CA LEU A 266 14.76 3.84 -24.17
C LEU A 266 14.83 5.37 -24.26
N ALA A 267 15.89 5.95 -24.79
CA ALA A 267 15.97 7.40 -24.96
C ALA A 267 14.87 7.90 -25.90
N THR A 268 14.58 7.15 -26.95
CA THR A 268 13.49 7.47 -27.90
C THR A 268 12.11 7.19 -27.31
N ILE A 269 11.99 6.16 -26.46
CA ILE A 269 10.75 5.79 -25.77
C ILE A 269 10.48 6.75 -24.62
N VAL A 270 11.50 7.15 -23.84
CA VAL A 270 11.37 8.15 -22.77
C VAL A 270 10.95 9.50 -23.33
N GLU A 271 11.49 9.92 -24.47
CA GLU A 271 11.05 11.17 -25.14
C GLU A 271 9.61 11.07 -25.69
N ARG A 272 9.18 9.90 -26.18
CA ARG A 272 7.80 9.68 -26.67
C ARG A 272 6.82 9.47 -25.52
N THR A 273 7.22 8.77 -24.45
CA THR A 273 6.38 8.55 -23.27
C THR A 273 6.27 9.78 -22.38
N ALA A 274 7.27 10.64 -22.34
CA ALA A 274 7.19 11.95 -21.68
C ALA A 274 6.06 12.84 -22.24
N ARG A 275 5.56 12.55 -23.44
CA ARG A 275 4.44 13.28 -24.05
C ARG A 275 3.06 12.64 -23.79
N HIS A 276 3.02 11.37 -23.32
CA HIS A 276 1.76 10.61 -23.12
C HIS A 276 1.70 9.87 -21.81
N VAL A 277 2.35 10.44 -20.76
CA VAL A 277 2.42 9.77 -19.46
C VAL A 277 1.12 9.87 -18.72
N ASP A 278 0.42 8.78 -18.75
CA ASP A 278 -0.51 8.41 -17.72
C ASP A 278 0.25 8.10 -16.43
N SER A 279 -0.44 8.31 -15.34
CA SER A 279 -0.07 8.30 -13.93
C SER A 279 0.78 7.11 -13.39
N HIS A 280 1.36 6.28 -14.23
CA HIS A 280 2.05 5.03 -13.88
C HIS A 280 3.54 5.00 -14.18
N GLU A 281 4.16 6.12 -14.59
CA GLU A 281 5.61 6.17 -14.60
C GLU A 281 6.13 6.16 -13.17
N ARG A 282 6.92 5.14 -12.89
CA ARG A 282 7.65 5.08 -11.63
C ARG A 282 8.66 6.19 -11.58
N THR A 283 8.62 6.90 -10.48
CA THR A 283 9.61 7.92 -10.18
C THR A 283 10.96 7.26 -9.95
N GLU A 284 12.03 7.99 -10.17
CA GLU A 284 13.39 7.60 -9.77
C GLU A 284 13.42 7.15 -8.29
N SER A 285 12.62 7.76 -7.43
CA SER A 285 12.47 7.36 -6.03
C SER A 285 11.88 5.95 -5.85
N GLU A 286 10.97 5.50 -6.71
CA GLU A 286 10.43 4.13 -6.65
C GLU A 286 11.46 3.10 -7.11
N ARG A 287 12.26 3.39 -8.12
CA ARG A 287 13.39 2.56 -8.56
C ARG A 287 14.41 2.42 -7.43
N VAL A 288 14.83 3.55 -6.85
CA VAL A 288 15.74 3.57 -5.71
C VAL A 288 15.17 2.82 -4.51
N ALA A 289 13.84 2.86 -4.30
CA ALA A 289 13.16 2.10 -3.25
C ALA A 289 13.29 0.59 -3.47
N PHE A 290 13.06 0.12 -4.70
CA PHE A 290 13.23 -1.29 -5.04
C PHE A 290 14.68 -1.75 -4.90
N ASP A 291 15.64 -0.95 -5.38
CA ASP A 291 17.06 -1.24 -5.26
C ASP A 291 17.51 -1.37 -3.80
N ARG A 292 17.05 -0.46 -2.94
CA ARG A 292 17.33 -0.53 -1.49
C ARG A 292 16.70 -1.75 -0.82
N LEU A 293 15.51 -2.14 -1.24
CA LEU A 293 14.85 -3.34 -0.71
C LEU A 293 15.61 -4.62 -1.08
N GLU A 294 16.18 -4.68 -2.27
CA GLU A 294 17.02 -5.80 -2.71
C GLU A 294 18.40 -5.77 -2.03
N LEU A 295 19.08 -4.63 -2.06
CA LEU A 295 20.43 -4.46 -1.50
C LEU A 295 20.53 -4.61 0.01
N ALA A 296 19.43 -4.36 0.74
CA ALA A 296 19.43 -4.51 2.20
C ALA A 296 19.50 -5.99 2.69
N VAL A 297 19.66 -6.98 1.79
CA VAL A 297 19.93 -8.37 2.15
C VAL A 297 21.43 -8.63 2.04
N PRO A 298 22.18 -8.75 3.14
CA PRO A 298 23.52 -9.28 3.07
C PRO A 298 23.43 -10.73 2.59
N THR A 299 23.93 -11.02 1.39
CA THR A 299 24.02 -12.36 0.83
C THR A 299 25.49 -12.78 0.94
N PRO A 300 25.82 -13.78 1.73
CA PRO A 300 27.10 -14.47 1.54
C PRO A 300 27.03 -15.23 0.21
N PRO A 301 28.14 -15.35 -0.53
CA PRO A 301 28.17 -15.97 -1.85
C PRO A 301 27.90 -17.47 -1.89
N GLU A 302 27.70 -18.10 -0.77
CA GLU A 302 27.53 -19.53 -0.66
C GLU A 302 26.11 -19.92 -0.34
N ARG A 303 25.34 -20.34 -1.33
CA ARG A 303 24.05 -21.02 -1.30
C ARG A 303 22.88 -20.18 -1.76
N PHE A 304 22.13 -20.74 -2.68
CA PHE A 304 20.77 -20.37 -3.05
C PHE A 304 19.95 -20.05 -1.78
N ARG A 305 19.70 -18.77 -1.53
CA ARG A 305 18.90 -18.33 -0.38
C ARG A 305 17.50 -17.98 -0.84
N PHE A 306 16.54 -18.70 -0.33
CA PHE A 306 15.14 -18.43 -0.56
C PHE A 306 14.76 -17.02 -0.14
N MET A 307 13.89 -16.39 -0.90
CA MET A 307 13.26 -15.12 -0.56
C MET A 307 12.35 -15.27 0.66
N ASP A 308 12.46 -14.37 1.63
CA ASP A 308 11.63 -14.38 2.83
C ASP A 308 10.53 -13.34 2.74
N ARG A 309 9.29 -13.75 2.44
CA ARG A 309 8.14 -12.84 2.34
C ARG A 309 7.91 -12.01 3.59
N GLN A 310 8.13 -12.53 4.79
CA GLN A 310 7.98 -11.73 6.02
C GLN A 310 9.00 -10.60 6.09
N ARG A 311 10.25 -10.88 5.73
CA ARG A 311 11.29 -9.85 5.65
C ARG A 311 10.99 -8.85 4.55
N LEU A 312 10.51 -9.32 3.41
CA LEU A 312 10.16 -8.48 2.28
C LEU A 312 9.03 -7.51 2.62
N ILE A 313 7.97 -7.99 3.29
CA ILE A 313 6.88 -7.16 3.79
C ILE A 313 7.38 -6.09 4.77
N PHE A 314 8.28 -6.45 5.68
CA PHE A 314 8.84 -5.49 6.63
C PHE A 314 9.66 -4.41 5.93
N ARG A 315 10.41 -4.75 4.89
CA ARG A 315 11.16 -3.80 4.08
C ARG A 315 10.26 -2.89 3.27
N MET A 316 9.23 -3.46 2.65
CA MET A 316 8.20 -2.70 1.95
C MET A 316 7.52 -1.70 2.89
N PHE A 317 7.21 -2.09 4.12
CA PHE A 317 6.72 -1.18 5.15
C PHE A 317 7.71 -0.03 5.43
N THR A 318 9.00 -0.35 5.60
CA THR A 318 10.04 0.65 5.88
C THR A 318 10.21 1.64 4.73
N GLU A 319 10.10 1.18 3.49
CA GLU A 319 10.19 2.07 2.34
C GLU A 319 8.93 2.91 2.17
N ALA A 320 7.76 2.33 2.36
CA ALA A 320 6.50 3.08 2.42
C ALA A 320 6.54 4.17 3.51
N GLU A 321 7.19 3.89 4.65
CA GLU A 321 7.39 4.86 5.72
C GLU A 321 8.26 6.05 5.29
N ARG A 322 9.32 5.81 4.50
CA ARG A 322 10.16 6.88 3.94
C ARG A 322 9.38 7.75 2.94
N HIS A 323 8.58 7.13 2.08
CA HIS A 323 7.71 7.84 1.15
C HIS A 323 6.66 8.66 1.89
N TYR A 324 6.06 8.08 2.92
CA TYR A 324 5.09 8.76 3.78
C TYR A 324 5.70 9.97 4.50
N GLU A 325 6.89 9.82 5.11
CA GLU A 325 7.59 10.93 5.75
C GLU A 325 7.93 12.04 4.74
N LYS A 326 8.37 11.68 3.53
CA LYS A 326 8.68 12.64 2.48
C LYS A 326 7.43 13.40 1.99
N SER A 327 6.30 12.70 1.82
CA SER A 327 5.05 13.28 1.28
C SER A 327 4.25 14.04 2.33
N THR A 328 4.21 13.58 3.58
CA THR A 328 3.39 14.16 4.66
C THR A 328 4.18 14.96 5.67
N ARG A 329 5.50 14.72 5.75
CA ARG A 329 6.41 15.18 6.82
C ARG A 329 6.05 14.63 8.21
N GLU A 330 5.20 13.61 8.28
CA GLU A 330 4.88 12.89 9.50
C GLU A 330 5.70 11.59 9.60
N LYS A 331 6.02 11.18 10.83
CA LYS A 331 6.76 9.95 11.09
C LYS A 331 5.84 8.89 11.67
N VAL A 332 6.00 7.66 11.20
CA VAL A 332 5.34 6.52 11.83
C VAL A 332 6.02 6.24 13.18
N ALA A 333 5.25 6.31 14.26
CA ALA A 333 5.76 6.10 15.59
C ALA A 333 6.16 4.63 15.83
N HIS A 334 7.16 4.40 16.69
CA HIS A 334 7.66 3.06 16.99
C HIS A 334 6.57 2.09 17.51
N TRP A 335 5.61 2.60 18.28
CA TRP A 335 4.48 1.82 18.75
C TRP A 335 3.53 1.41 17.62
N GLN A 336 3.37 2.26 16.58
CA GLN A 336 2.57 1.96 15.39
C GLN A 336 3.20 0.81 14.60
N ARG A 337 4.53 0.78 14.44
CA ARG A 337 5.23 -0.35 13.78
C ARG A 337 5.01 -1.67 14.51
N ARG A 338 5.10 -1.67 15.85
CA ARG A 338 4.83 -2.87 16.67
C ARG A 338 3.39 -3.33 16.53
N LEU A 339 2.46 -2.38 16.58
CA LEU A 339 1.03 -2.67 16.49
C LEU A 339 0.66 -3.15 15.08
N PHE A 340 1.24 -2.55 14.04
CA PHE A 340 1.10 -2.99 12.65
C PHE A 340 1.52 -4.46 12.49
N SER A 341 2.72 -4.80 12.93
CA SER A 341 3.23 -6.18 12.81
C SER A 341 2.35 -7.19 13.55
N ARG A 342 1.86 -6.84 14.75
CA ARG A 342 0.97 -7.71 15.52
C ARG A 342 -0.41 -7.84 14.86
N TYR A 343 -0.97 -6.74 14.40
CA TYR A 343 -2.27 -6.70 13.76
C TYR A 343 -2.24 -7.47 12.43
N LEU A 344 -1.19 -7.25 11.64
CA LEU A 344 -0.97 -7.94 10.37
C LEU A 344 -0.87 -9.46 10.55
N ARG A 345 -0.11 -9.92 11.55
CA ARG A 345 -0.02 -11.34 11.87
C ARG A 345 -1.38 -11.93 12.24
N ASN A 346 -2.17 -11.20 13.01
CA ASN A 346 -3.49 -11.67 13.41
C ASN A 346 -4.45 -11.74 12.22
N LEU A 347 -4.39 -10.77 11.28
CA LEU A 347 -5.15 -10.83 10.03
C LEU A 347 -4.77 -12.05 9.19
N ALA A 348 -3.47 -12.31 9.03
CA ALA A 348 -3.00 -13.49 8.31
C ALA A 348 -3.51 -14.79 8.93
N LEU A 349 -3.43 -14.93 10.26
CA LEU A 349 -3.92 -16.12 10.97
C LEU A 349 -5.44 -16.30 10.83
N MET A 350 -6.21 -15.21 10.85
CA MET A 350 -7.66 -15.27 10.59
C MET A 350 -7.96 -15.77 9.17
N GLY A 351 -7.14 -15.37 8.20
CA GLY A 351 -7.16 -15.86 6.83
C GLY A 351 -6.55 -17.25 6.65
N LYS A 352 -6.14 -17.93 7.74
CA LYS A 352 -5.43 -19.24 7.73
C LYS A 352 -4.09 -19.19 6.98
N ASN A 353 -3.47 -18.03 6.90
CA ASN A 353 -2.17 -17.80 6.27
C ASN A 353 -1.10 -17.52 7.33
N LEU A 354 0.13 -17.92 7.05
CA LEU A 354 1.30 -17.58 7.89
C LEU A 354 1.85 -16.20 7.56
N VAL A 355 1.65 -15.75 6.32
CA VAL A 355 2.09 -14.45 5.81
C VAL A 355 0.92 -13.70 5.19
N ALA A 356 0.80 -12.42 5.54
CA ALA A 356 -0.28 -11.58 5.08
C ALA A 356 -0.13 -11.19 3.59
N GLY A 357 -1.25 -11.16 2.87
CA GLY A 357 -1.33 -10.62 1.52
C GLY A 357 -1.29 -9.08 1.49
N LEU A 358 -1.17 -8.49 0.29
CA LEU A 358 -1.14 -7.03 0.11
C LEU A 358 -2.40 -6.35 0.66
N PHE A 359 -3.56 -6.98 0.48
CA PHE A 359 -4.82 -6.48 1.03
C PHE A 359 -4.76 -6.32 2.55
N ASP A 360 -4.34 -7.37 3.28
CA ASP A 360 -4.24 -7.35 4.73
C ASP A 360 -3.23 -6.30 5.23
N GLN A 361 -2.12 -6.15 4.49
CA GLN A 361 -1.10 -5.12 4.76
C GLN A 361 -1.69 -3.72 4.64
N THR A 362 -2.49 -3.47 3.60
CA THR A 362 -3.15 -2.19 3.35
C THR A 362 -4.21 -1.89 4.42
N VAL A 363 -5.01 -2.90 4.82
CA VAL A 363 -5.97 -2.78 5.93
C VAL A 363 -5.27 -2.45 7.24
N ALA A 364 -4.16 -3.15 7.53
CA ALA A 364 -3.38 -2.91 8.74
C ALA A 364 -2.76 -1.51 8.74
N ALA A 365 -2.18 -1.08 7.62
CA ALA A 365 -1.59 0.24 7.45
C ALA A 365 -2.63 1.36 7.69
N ARG A 366 -3.80 1.23 7.04
CA ARG A 366 -4.91 2.16 7.20
C ARG A 366 -5.43 2.23 8.64
N SER A 367 -5.51 1.08 9.30
CA SER A 367 -6.07 0.99 10.65
C SER A 367 -5.14 1.51 11.72
N ILE A 368 -3.82 1.42 11.53
CA ILE A 368 -2.82 1.70 12.55
C ILE A 368 -2.16 3.08 12.33
N VAL A 369 -1.97 3.47 11.08
CA VAL A 369 -1.38 4.76 10.74
C VAL A 369 -2.47 5.69 10.20
N ASP A 370 -2.69 5.68 8.88
CA ASP A 370 -3.75 6.45 8.23
C ASP A 370 -3.96 6.03 6.75
N ASP A 371 -4.85 6.75 6.05
CA ASP A 371 -5.13 6.50 4.63
C ASP A 371 -3.95 6.86 3.71
N ASN A 372 -3.11 7.85 4.07
CA ASN A 372 -1.97 8.25 3.25
C ASN A 372 -0.87 7.19 3.29
N PHE A 373 -0.56 6.68 4.49
CA PHE A 373 0.40 5.59 4.65
C PHE A 373 -0.07 4.30 3.96
N ALA A 374 -1.35 3.98 4.08
CA ALA A 374 -1.94 2.84 3.39
C ALA A 374 -1.84 2.98 1.88
N TRP A 375 -1.98 4.20 1.37
CA TRP A 375 -1.78 4.48 -0.05
C TRP A 375 -0.33 4.25 -0.50
N GLU A 376 0.65 4.79 0.23
CA GLU A 376 2.07 4.61 -0.10
C GLU A 376 2.45 3.12 -0.10
N LEU A 377 1.93 2.35 0.88
CA LEU A 377 2.16 0.92 0.97
C LEU A 377 1.50 0.16 -0.21
N TRP A 378 0.26 0.51 -0.55
CA TRP A 378 -0.45 -0.07 -1.68
C TRP A 378 0.22 0.24 -3.01
N ASP A 379 0.57 1.50 -3.25
CA ASP A 379 1.21 1.96 -4.49
C ASP A 379 2.54 1.22 -4.73
N LEU A 380 3.35 1.07 -3.69
CA LEU A 380 4.58 0.29 -3.73
C LEU A 380 4.31 -1.20 -4.00
N GLY A 381 3.35 -1.81 -3.29
CA GLY A 381 3.02 -3.22 -3.42
C GLY A 381 2.38 -3.59 -4.76
N ALA A 382 1.59 -2.67 -5.33
CA ALA A 382 0.91 -2.82 -6.60
C ALA A 382 1.81 -2.55 -7.82
N SER A 383 3.00 -2.05 -7.57
CA SER A 383 3.94 -1.69 -8.62
C SER A 383 4.75 -2.87 -9.15
N HIS A 384 4.91 -2.97 -10.47
CA HIS A 384 5.78 -3.92 -11.16
C HIS A 384 6.81 -3.20 -12.04
N LEU A 385 8.11 -3.41 -11.79
CA LEU A 385 9.21 -2.64 -12.41
C LEU A 385 9.22 -2.70 -13.93
N HIS A 386 8.90 -3.87 -14.46
CA HIS A 386 9.07 -4.15 -15.90
C HIS A 386 7.79 -3.96 -16.70
N GLN A 387 6.63 -3.76 -16.04
CA GLN A 387 5.36 -3.67 -16.74
C GLN A 387 5.08 -2.27 -17.27
N LYS A 388 4.70 -2.20 -18.52
CA LYS A 388 4.38 -0.96 -19.23
C LYS A 388 2.94 -0.99 -19.76
N ALA A 389 2.30 0.18 -19.83
CA ALA A 389 0.97 0.31 -20.41
C ALA A 389 0.98 0.18 -21.95
N SER A 390 2.11 0.51 -22.59
CA SER A 390 2.30 0.32 -24.04
C SER A 390 3.32 -0.76 -24.28
N SER A 391 3.01 -1.72 -25.14
CA SER A 391 3.84 -2.86 -25.49
C SER A 391 3.69 -3.17 -26.97
N ASP A 392 4.47 -4.12 -27.48
CA ASP A 392 4.34 -4.72 -28.80
C ASP A 392 3.03 -5.49 -28.99
N LEU A 393 2.45 -5.96 -27.89
CA LEU A 393 1.13 -6.60 -27.86
C LEU A 393 0.04 -5.61 -27.44
N MET A 394 -1.19 -5.91 -27.88
CA MET A 394 -2.36 -5.19 -27.42
C MET A 394 -2.48 -5.30 -25.89
N THR A 395 -2.63 -4.16 -25.23
CA THR A 395 -2.74 -4.09 -23.77
C THR A 395 -4.19 -4.21 -23.33
N VAL A 396 -4.43 -5.10 -22.38
CA VAL A 396 -5.75 -5.31 -21.79
C VAL A 396 -5.74 -4.89 -20.31
N ASN A 397 -6.80 -4.18 -19.92
CA ASN A 397 -7.07 -3.89 -18.50
C ASN A 397 -8.22 -4.80 -18.04
N ILE A 398 -7.88 -5.80 -17.26
CA ILE A 398 -8.86 -6.77 -16.73
C ILE A 398 -9.36 -6.20 -15.39
N SER A 399 -10.36 -5.35 -15.47
CA SER A 399 -11.10 -4.86 -14.31
C SER A 399 -12.57 -5.23 -14.53
N GLY A 400 -13.15 -6.10 -13.75
CA GLY A 400 -14.52 -6.50 -13.95
C GLY A 400 -15.20 -7.03 -12.71
N GLU A 401 -16.53 -6.99 -12.72
CA GLU A 401 -17.38 -7.52 -11.66
C GLU A 401 -17.12 -9.02 -11.38
N GLU A 402 -16.63 -9.77 -12.35
CA GLU A 402 -16.36 -11.21 -12.25
C GLU A 402 -15.13 -11.56 -11.40
N LEU A 403 -14.15 -10.68 -11.32
CA LEU A 403 -13.00 -10.81 -10.41
C LEU A 403 -13.35 -10.52 -8.93
N TRP A 404 -14.55 -10.02 -8.69
CA TRP A 404 -14.98 -9.55 -7.37
C TRP A 404 -15.53 -10.64 -6.46
N LEU A 405 -15.84 -11.82 -6.94
CA LEU A 405 -16.49 -12.87 -6.14
C LEU A 405 -15.65 -13.36 -4.96
N ASN A 406 -14.33 -13.17 -4.97
CA ASN A 406 -13.43 -13.58 -3.89
C ASN A 406 -12.49 -12.50 -3.35
N MET A 407 -12.47 -11.29 -3.89
CA MET A 407 -11.60 -10.21 -3.45
C MET A 407 -12.36 -9.09 -2.76
N LYS A 408 -11.95 -8.77 -1.54
CA LYS A 408 -12.45 -7.61 -0.80
C LYS A 408 -11.76 -6.35 -1.32
N ARG A 409 -12.52 -5.37 -1.78
CA ARG A 409 -11.98 -4.09 -2.25
C ARG A 409 -11.88 -3.06 -1.14
N ILE A 410 -10.72 -2.38 -1.03
CA ILE A 410 -10.54 -1.21 -0.18
C ILE A 410 -10.58 0.02 -1.07
N ARG A 411 -11.42 0.99 -0.71
CA ARG A 411 -11.35 2.34 -1.29
C ARG A 411 -10.44 3.19 -0.42
N LEU A 412 -9.28 3.54 -0.93
CA LEU A 412 -8.38 4.50 -0.32
C LEU A 412 -8.70 5.90 -0.83
N ARG A 413 -8.82 6.86 0.08
CA ARG A 413 -8.94 8.28 -0.25
C ARG A 413 -7.65 8.97 0.12
N ARG A 414 -6.77 9.16 -0.85
CA ARG A 414 -5.58 9.96 -0.66
C ARG A 414 -5.98 11.40 -0.41
N ARG A 415 -5.57 11.96 0.72
CA ARG A 415 -5.82 13.35 1.09
C ARG A 415 -4.82 14.31 0.46
N LEU A 416 -3.61 13.80 0.18
CA LEU A 416 -2.57 14.56 -0.48
C LEU A 416 -2.70 14.44 -1.99
N PRO A 417 -2.55 15.54 -2.74
CA PRO A 417 -2.46 15.45 -4.19
C PRO A 417 -1.24 14.60 -4.57
N ARG A 418 -1.38 13.77 -5.61
CA ARG A 418 -0.23 13.08 -6.20
C ARG A 418 0.79 14.14 -6.66
N GLU A 419 2.06 13.97 -6.31
CA GLU A 419 3.14 14.85 -6.79
C GLU A 419 3.20 14.93 -8.34
N LYS A 420 2.61 13.95 -9.00
CA LYS A 420 2.54 13.81 -10.46
C LYS A 420 1.30 14.44 -11.13
N ALA A 421 0.53 15.27 -10.43
CA ALA A 421 -0.33 16.16 -11.18
C ALA A 421 0.62 16.99 -12.06
N ARG A 422 0.60 16.69 -13.38
CA ARG A 422 1.43 17.41 -14.36
C ARG A 422 1.49 18.86 -13.96
N LEU A 423 2.67 19.34 -13.62
CA LEU A 423 2.96 20.74 -13.67
C LEU A 423 2.72 21.16 -15.14
N ARG A 424 1.45 21.48 -15.46
CA ARG A 424 1.22 22.31 -16.63
C ARG A 424 2.08 23.54 -16.36
N PRO A 425 2.89 24.01 -17.32
CA PRO A 425 3.46 25.31 -17.22
C PRO A 425 2.29 26.31 -17.19
N LEU A 426 1.74 26.52 -16.01
CA LEU A 426 1.00 27.71 -15.71
C LEU A 426 2.05 28.79 -15.95
N GLY A 427 1.80 29.63 -16.94
CA GLY A 427 2.59 30.83 -17.12
C GLY A 427 2.73 31.44 -15.75
N LEU A 428 3.94 31.37 -15.18
CA LEU A 428 4.25 31.97 -13.91
C LEU A 428 3.93 33.43 -14.07
N LYS A 429 2.75 33.87 -13.66
CA LYS A 429 2.54 35.29 -13.40
C LYS A 429 3.59 35.63 -12.36
N GLY A 430 4.63 36.31 -12.81
CA GLY A 430 5.70 36.74 -11.91
C GLY A 430 5.05 37.46 -10.75
N ARG A 431 5.46 37.15 -9.51
CA ARG A 431 5.02 37.91 -8.34
C ARG A 431 5.23 39.37 -8.64
N LYS A 432 4.20 40.18 -8.57
CA LYS A 432 4.37 41.63 -8.61
C LYS A 432 5.35 42.00 -7.52
N LYS A 433 6.35 42.79 -7.86
CA LYS A 433 7.39 43.29 -6.93
C LYS A 433 7.19 44.78 -6.73
N GLU A 434 7.67 45.28 -5.63
CA GLU A 434 7.73 46.70 -5.39
C GLU A 434 8.55 47.37 -6.49
N LYS A 435 8.13 48.53 -6.95
CA LYS A 435 8.89 49.35 -7.91
C LYS A 435 10.12 50.01 -7.26
N PHE A 436 9.99 50.33 -5.97
CA PHE A 436 11.07 50.77 -5.11
C PHE A 436 10.84 50.27 -3.67
N PRO A 437 11.92 50.06 -2.89
CA PRO A 437 11.82 49.58 -1.52
C PRO A 437 10.89 50.46 -0.65
N GLY A 438 9.89 49.84 0.00
CA GLY A 438 8.92 50.54 0.87
C GLY A 438 7.73 51.15 0.13
N GLU A 439 7.51 50.89 -1.17
CA GLU A 439 6.33 51.32 -1.91
C GLU A 439 5.04 50.79 -1.23
N TRP A 440 5.02 49.54 -0.90
CA TRP A 440 3.83 48.91 -0.32
C TRP A 440 3.58 49.30 1.13
N ALA A 441 4.65 49.62 1.87
CA ALA A 441 4.53 50.09 3.26
C ALA A 441 3.80 51.45 3.35
N LYS A 442 3.90 52.27 2.33
CA LYS A 442 3.20 53.55 2.28
C LYS A 442 1.68 53.42 2.13
N GLU A 443 1.23 52.33 1.62
CA GLU A 443 -0.20 52.02 1.42
C GLU A 443 -0.82 51.29 2.61
N PHE A 444 -0.08 51.02 3.69
CA PHE A 444 -0.59 50.36 4.89
C PHE A 444 -0.63 51.37 6.06
N ASP A 445 -1.82 51.85 6.41
CA ASP A 445 -2.03 52.78 7.52
C ASP A 445 -2.54 52.14 8.81
N GLY A 446 -3.05 50.90 8.71
CA GLY A 446 -3.50 50.09 9.84
C GLY A 446 -4.82 50.52 10.50
N ARG A 447 -5.54 51.47 9.92
CA ARG A 447 -6.80 51.98 10.54
C ARG A 447 -8.04 51.16 10.21
N GLY A 448 -8.04 50.41 9.15
CA GLY A 448 -9.20 49.67 8.67
C GLY A 448 -8.87 48.20 8.31
N ILE A 449 -8.06 47.56 9.14
CA ILE A 449 -7.59 46.20 8.86
C ILE A 449 -8.75 45.16 8.83
N CYS A 450 -8.69 44.27 7.87
CA CYS A 450 -9.59 43.13 7.74
C CYS A 450 -8.88 41.87 7.24
N SER A 451 -9.50 40.73 7.37
CA SER A 451 -9.01 39.47 6.87
C SER A 451 -9.20 39.28 5.36
N TYR A 452 -8.56 38.28 4.79
CA TYR A 452 -8.78 37.82 3.42
C TYR A 452 -9.87 36.73 3.38
N PRO A 453 -11.11 37.00 2.90
CA PRO A 453 -12.26 36.13 3.03
C PRO A 453 -12.06 34.67 2.57
N PRO A 454 -11.31 34.35 1.51
CA PRO A 454 -11.05 32.96 1.15
C PRO A 454 -10.30 32.17 2.23
N GLU A 455 -9.47 32.81 3.05
CA GLU A 455 -8.78 32.17 4.19
C GLU A 455 -9.72 31.95 5.36
N ASP A 456 -10.63 32.89 5.60
CA ASP A 456 -11.65 32.76 6.66
C ASP A 456 -12.56 31.56 6.39
N ILE A 457 -12.97 31.34 5.15
CA ILE A 457 -13.76 30.15 4.76
C ILE A 457 -12.98 28.87 5.06
N VAL A 458 -11.68 28.83 4.80
CA VAL A 458 -10.83 27.65 5.09
C VAL A 458 -10.73 27.43 6.58
N LEU A 459 -10.55 28.49 7.35
CA LEU A 459 -10.43 28.47 8.81
C LEU A 459 -11.74 27.99 9.46
N GLU A 460 -12.88 28.54 9.04
CA GLU A 460 -14.22 28.14 9.49
C GLU A 460 -14.51 26.67 9.21
N ASN A 461 -14.26 26.22 7.99
CA ASN A 461 -14.44 24.82 7.62
C ASN A 461 -13.57 23.88 8.45
N TYR A 462 -12.36 24.32 8.79
CA TYR A 462 -11.47 23.55 9.64
C TYR A 462 -11.95 23.52 11.10
N GLY A 463 -12.46 24.64 11.61
CA GLY A 463 -13.10 24.71 12.92
C GLY A 463 -14.30 23.75 13.02
N LEU A 464 -15.17 23.72 12.01
CA LEU A 464 -16.28 22.76 11.92
C LEU A 464 -15.79 21.30 11.88
N PHE A 465 -14.71 21.04 11.18
CA PHE A 465 -14.07 19.71 11.18
C PHE A 465 -13.59 19.33 12.58
N LEU A 466 -12.94 20.25 13.31
CA LEU A 466 -12.45 20.01 14.68
C LEU A 466 -13.62 19.79 15.67
N LYS A 467 -14.73 20.53 15.52
CA LYS A 467 -15.96 20.28 16.28
C LYS A 467 -16.48 18.85 16.10
N LYS A 468 -16.57 18.38 14.86
CA LYS A 468 -17.00 17.01 14.54
C LYS A 468 -16.02 15.97 15.09
N LYS A 469 -14.70 16.20 14.92
CA LYS A 469 -13.65 15.32 15.43
C LYS A 469 -13.68 15.25 16.95
N GLY A 470 -13.87 16.36 17.64
CA GLY A 470 -14.01 16.40 19.10
C GLY A 470 -15.20 15.58 19.60
N LYS A 471 -16.38 15.72 18.97
CA LYS A 471 -17.55 14.89 19.29
C LYS A 471 -17.31 13.41 19.05
N SER A 472 -16.64 13.05 17.95
CA SER A 472 -16.28 11.66 17.65
C SER A 472 -15.38 11.07 18.73
N LEU A 473 -14.36 11.81 19.17
CA LEU A 473 -13.45 11.36 20.23
C LEU A 473 -14.18 11.12 21.56
N LEU A 474 -15.13 12.01 21.93
CA LEU A 474 -15.95 11.80 23.12
C LEU A 474 -16.85 10.58 23.01
N SER A 475 -17.42 10.34 21.84
CA SER A 475 -18.23 9.15 21.57
C SER A 475 -17.37 7.88 21.64
N GLU A 476 -16.14 7.95 21.13
CA GLU A 476 -15.15 6.85 21.22
C GLU A 476 -14.69 6.61 22.66
N GLU A 477 -14.42 7.66 23.45
CA GLU A 477 -14.09 7.54 24.89
C GLU A 477 -15.21 6.87 25.71
N ARG A 478 -16.47 7.07 25.30
CA ARG A 478 -17.64 6.49 25.95
C ARG A 478 -18.12 5.21 25.26
N SER A 479 -17.43 4.75 24.22
CA SER A 479 -17.77 3.49 23.59
C SER A 479 -17.46 2.34 24.55
N HIS A 480 -18.41 1.43 24.69
CA HIS A 480 -18.22 0.18 25.39
C HIS A 480 -18.02 -0.94 24.36
N THR A 481 -16.99 -1.73 24.58
CA THR A 481 -16.71 -2.91 23.74
C THR A 481 -16.91 -4.14 24.59
N GLU A 482 -17.80 -5.02 24.14
CA GLU A 482 -18.14 -6.25 24.85
C GLU A 482 -18.10 -7.46 23.92
N PRO A 483 -17.89 -8.68 24.45
CA PRO A 483 -18.03 -9.90 23.65
C PRO A 483 -19.43 -9.99 23.06
N PHE A 484 -19.51 -10.37 21.78
CA PHE A 484 -20.80 -10.55 21.11
C PHE A 484 -21.67 -11.58 21.84
N SER A 485 -22.86 -11.17 22.20
CA SER A 485 -23.87 -12.05 22.83
C SER A 485 -25.10 -12.25 21.92
N THR A 486 -25.82 -11.17 21.60
CA THR A 486 -27.10 -11.25 20.88
C THR A 486 -27.30 -10.15 19.83
N SER A 487 -26.56 -9.06 19.87
CA SER A 487 -26.75 -7.89 19.01
C SER A 487 -25.42 -7.37 18.49
N LEU A 488 -25.40 -6.96 17.22
CA LEU A 488 -24.21 -6.34 16.59
C LEU A 488 -24.07 -4.86 16.96
N LEU A 489 -25.09 -4.26 17.62
CA LEU A 489 -25.09 -2.85 18.01
C LEU A 489 -24.61 -1.92 16.88
N ASP A 490 -23.51 -1.17 17.13
CA ASP A 490 -22.92 -0.26 16.14
C ASP A 490 -21.85 -0.94 15.26
N GLY A 491 -21.72 -2.25 15.35
CA GLY A 491 -20.85 -3.05 14.53
C GLY A 491 -19.75 -3.80 15.29
N ILE A 492 -18.97 -4.58 14.54
CA ILE A 492 -17.87 -5.39 15.10
C ILE A 492 -16.66 -4.51 15.36
N ASP A 493 -16.10 -4.59 16.56
CA ASP A 493 -14.79 -4.03 16.88
C ASP A 493 -13.69 -5.00 16.41
N ILE A 494 -13.20 -4.78 15.20
CA ILE A 494 -12.16 -5.61 14.59
C ILE A 494 -10.86 -5.55 15.42
N ARG A 495 -10.51 -4.41 15.98
CA ARG A 495 -9.28 -4.24 16.78
C ARG A 495 -9.33 -5.07 18.05
N GLU A 496 -10.44 -5.00 18.78
CA GLU A 496 -10.61 -5.73 20.04
C GLU A 496 -10.77 -7.23 19.79
N THR A 497 -11.50 -7.61 18.73
CA THR A 497 -11.59 -9.00 18.27
C THR A 497 -10.22 -9.58 17.93
N LEU A 498 -9.37 -8.83 17.20
CA LEU A 498 -8.02 -9.27 16.86
C LEU A 498 -7.06 -9.25 18.04
N ARG A 499 -7.24 -8.33 18.97
CA ARG A 499 -6.43 -8.25 20.20
C ARG A 499 -6.67 -9.45 21.11
N ASN A 500 -7.92 -9.89 21.19
CA ASN A 500 -8.39 -11.01 22.03
C ASN A 500 -8.70 -12.26 21.18
N TRP A 501 -8.06 -12.40 20.04
CA TRP A 501 -8.23 -13.53 19.12
C TRP A 501 -8.16 -14.92 19.81
N HIS A 502 -7.32 -15.05 20.84
CA HIS A 502 -7.14 -16.28 21.60
C HIS A 502 -8.40 -16.74 22.35
N GLU A 503 -9.37 -15.85 22.56
CA GLU A 503 -10.65 -16.17 23.19
C GLU A 503 -11.67 -16.77 22.22
N GLY A 504 -11.43 -16.67 20.90
CA GLY A 504 -12.34 -17.17 19.85
C GLY A 504 -13.69 -16.45 19.82
N ARG A 505 -13.78 -15.21 20.35
CA ARG A 505 -15.01 -14.43 20.44
C ARG A 505 -14.94 -13.19 19.57
N LEU A 506 -16.09 -12.79 19.01
CA LEU A 506 -16.27 -11.51 18.36
C LEU A 506 -16.53 -10.44 19.41
N TYR A 507 -15.94 -9.28 19.25
CA TYR A 507 -16.22 -8.11 20.07
C TYR A 507 -17.04 -7.10 19.28
N VAL A 508 -18.11 -6.59 19.90
CA VAL A 508 -19.00 -5.57 19.33
C VAL A 508 -18.85 -4.26 20.08
N ARG A 509 -19.02 -3.17 19.35
CA ARG A 509 -18.88 -1.82 19.88
C ARG A 509 -20.24 -1.16 19.96
N GLN A 510 -20.48 -0.46 21.08
CA GLN A 510 -21.61 0.41 21.28
C GLN A 510 -21.13 1.83 21.46
N PHE A 511 -21.56 2.75 20.58
CA PHE A 511 -21.30 4.16 20.71
C PHE A 511 -22.41 4.83 21.53
N GLN A 512 -22.03 5.45 22.64
CA GLN A 512 -22.98 6.29 23.37
C GLN A 512 -23.06 7.67 22.74
N LYS A 513 -24.24 8.08 22.31
CA LYS A 513 -24.49 9.46 21.85
C LYS A 513 -24.20 10.43 22.99
N VAL A 514 -23.27 11.34 22.77
CA VAL A 514 -22.91 12.38 23.74
C VAL A 514 -23.86 13.56 23.54
N SER A 515 -24.63 13.89 24.56
CA SER A 515 -25.50 15.08 24.53
C SER A 515 -24.69 16.37 24.76
N GLY A 516 -24.99 17.40 23.99
CA GLY A 516 -24.31 18.70 23.99
C GLY A 516 -23.48 18.92 22.72
N GLU A 517 -23.23 20.18 22.42
CA GLU A 517 -22.45 20.61 21.26
C GLU A 517 -21.09 21.17 21.68
N VAL A 518 -20.23 21.36 20.70
CA VAL A 518 -18.96 22.06 20.86
C VAL A 518 -19.18 23.51 20.52
N GLY A 519 -18.96 24.42 21.49
CA GLY A 519 -19.22 25.84 21.31
C GLY A 519 -17.97 26.69 21.06
N ALA A 520 -16.77 26.12 21.28
CA ALA A 520 -15.54 26.83 20.97
C ALA A 520 -14.40 25.82 20.55
N VAL A 521 -13.52 26.31 19.70
CA VAL A 521 -12.34 25.57 19.23
C VAL A 521 -11.11 26.45 19.43
N VAL A 522 -10.14 25.96 20.19
CA VAL A 522 -8.84 26.60 20.40
C VAL A 522 -7.76 25.78 19.72
N VAL A 523 -6.95 26.40 18.89
CA VAL A 523 -5.82 25.76 18.22
C VAL A 523 -4.53 26.47 18.56
N ILE A 524 -3.56 25.76 19.13
CA ILE A 524 -2.27 26.31 19.54
C ILE A 524 -1.18 25.63 18.72
N PHE A 525 -0.51 26.43 17.88
CA PHE A 525 0.64 25.99 17.10
C PHE A 525 1.94 26.14 17.88
N ASP A 526 2.04 27.20 18.69
CA ASP A 526 3.20 27.56 19.47
C ASP A 526 2.80 28.20 20.81
N GLU A 527 3.44 27.80 21.91
CA GLU A 527 3.20 28.36 23.25
C GLU A 527 3.77 29.78 23.41
N ASP A 528 4.52 30.29 22.41
CA ASP A 528 5.14 31.61 22.39
C ASP A 528 6.10 31.91 23.57
N ARG A 529 6.94 30.97 23.93
CA ARG A 529 7.92 31.13 25.01
C ARG A 529 8.97 32.20 24.73
N GLU A 530 9.25 32.43 23.44
CA GLU A 530 10.24 33.39 22.96
C GLU A 530 9.63 34.77 22.63
N ASN A 531 8.35 34.95 22.91
CA ASN A 531 7.57 36.15 22.61
C ASN A 531 7.66 36.61 21.15
N ARG A 532 7.67 35.65 20.23
CA ARG A 532 7.74 35.89 18.78
C ARG A 532 6.41 36.38 18.20
N TYR A 533 5.29 35.99 18.80
CA TYR A 533 3.94 36.29 18.33
C TYR A 533 3.37 37.47 19.07
N SER A 534 3.88 38.65 18.74
CA SER A 534 3.60 39.92 19.47
C SER A 534 2.23 40.52 19.19
N TRP A 535 1.64 40.19 18.05
CA TRP A 535 0.36 40.77 17.63
C TRP A 535 -0.82 39.97 18.17
N GLN A 536 -1.67 40.64 18.96
CA GLN A 536 -2.81 40.05 19.65
C GLN A 536 -4.07 40.78 19.22
N MET A 537 -5.11 40.08 18.75
CA MET A 537 -6.31 40.67 18.21
C MET A 537 -7.56 39.86 18.58
N THR A 538 -8.66 40.55 18.70
CA THR A 538 -10.00 39.97 18.76
C THR A 538 -10.81 40.51 17.58
N TRP A 539 -11.20 39.60 16.65
CA TRP A 539 -12.00 39.95 15.49
C TRP A 539 -13.43 39.44 15.66
N LEU A 540 -14.38 40.25 15.24
CA LEU A 540 -15.80 39.90 15.22
C LEU A 540 -16.18 39.46 13.82
N GLY A 541 -17.02 38.41 13.71
CA GLY A 541 -17.60 38.01 12.45
C GLY A 541 -18.41 39.11 11.80
N GLU A 542 -18.26 39.34 10.50
CA GLU A 542 -19.00 40.35 9.74
C GLU A 542 -20.51 39.98 9.68
N HIS A 543 -20.82 38.69 9.64
CA HIS A 543 -22.16 38.16 9.57
C HIS A 543 -22.53 37.30 10.80
N SER A 544 -23.81 37.21 11.11
CA SER A 544 -24.30 36.44 12.28
C SER A 544 -24.00 34.94 12.25
N GLN A 545 -23.55 34.40 11.14
CA GLN A 545 -23.20 33.00 10.98
C GLN A 545 -21.68 32.74 11.06
N GLU A 546 -20.87 33.77 11.04
CA GLU A 546 -19.43 33.69 11.16
C GLU A 546 -19.04 33.67 12.64
N SER A 547 -17.98 32.93 12.97
CA SER A 547 -17.45 32.87 14.32
C SER A 547 -16.71 34.15 14.69
N ASP A 548 -16.80 34.56 15.96
CA ASP A 548 -15.83 35.51 16.50
C ASP A 548 -14.51 34.79 16.74
N MET A 549 -13.40 35.51 16.56
CA MET A 549 -12.06 34.97 16.63
C MET A 549 -11.17 35.83 17.54
N ALA A 550 -10.45 35.18 18.46
CA ALA A 550 -9.32 35.79 19.15
C ALA A 550 -8.04 35.02 18.79
N PHE A 551 -6.94 35.74 18.55
CA PHE A 551 -5.69 35.12 18.15
C PHE A 551 -4.46 35.91 18.57
N TYR A 552 -3.31 35.25 18.57
CA TYR A 552 -2.00 35.87 18.60
C TYR A 552 -1.17 35.39 17.41
N SER A 553 -0.44 36.31 16.79
CA SER A 553 0.33 36.04 15.58
C SER A 553 1.65 36.82 15.56
N THR A 554 2.51 36.50 14.59
CA THR A 554 3.67 37.34 14.27
C THR A 554 3.20 38.73 13.87
N ASP A 555 4.07 39.73 13.99
CA ASP A 555 3.75 41.09 13.60
C ASP A 555 3.45 41.15 12.09
N PRO A 556 2.23 41.60 11.70
CA PRO A 556 1.87 41.68 10.29
C PRO A 556 2.73 42.74 9.53
N TYR A 557 3.28 43.74 10.21
CA TYR A 557 4.09 44.76 9.57
C TYR A 557 5.46 44.27 9.10
N GLU A 558 5.92 43.09 9.57
CA GLU A 558 7.20 42.52 9.15
C GLU A 558 7.20 41.97 7.72
N GLN A 559 6.03 41.51 7.20
CA GLN A 559 5.93 40.83 5.91
C GLN A 559 4.87 41.45 5.00
N LEU A 560 5.25 42.47 4.27
CA LEU A 560 4.42 43.01 3.19
C LEU A 560 4.50 42.09 1.95
N VAL A 561 3.35 41.70 1.42
CA VAL A 561 3.23 40.83 0.24
C VAL A 561 2.59 41.53 -0.95
N GLY A 562 1.98 42.69 -0.72
CA GLY A 562 1.37 43.56 -1.71
C GLY A 562 0.99 44.92 -1.13
N PRO A 563 0.53 45.88 -1.97
CA PRO A 563 0.12 47.21 -1.53
C PRO A 563 -1.08 47.09 -0.55
N GLY A 564 -0.87 47.48 0.72
CA GLY A 564 -1.84 47.31 1.79
C GLY A 564 -2.16 45.86 2.14
N ILE A 565 -1.26 44.94 1.83
CA ILE A 565 -1.45 43.49 2.10
C ILE A 565 -0.24 42.95 2.84
N THR A 566 -0.47 42.39 4.01
CA THR A 566 0.55 41.80 4.85
C THR A 566 0.29 40.33 5.11
N ARG A 567 1.31 39.60 5.51
CA ARG A 567 1.24 38.20 5.90
C ARG A 567 1.77 38.02 7.32
N ALA A 568 0.98 37.34 8.14
CA ALA A 568 1.39 36.91 9.46
C ALA A 568 1.18 35.39 9.64
N GLU A 569 1.75 34.84 10.70
CA GLU A 569 1.55 33.45 11.08
C GLU A 569 0.92 33.37 12.47
N TYR A 570 -0.18 32.64 12.61
CA TYR A 570 -0.78 32.40 13.91
C TYR A 570 0.16 31.58 14.80
N GLY A 571 0.34 32.03 16.04
CA GLY A 571 0.83 31.23 17.15
C GLY A 571 -0.28 30.39 17.77
N GLY A 572 -1.50 30.93 17.79
CA GLY A 572 -2.73 30.24 18.19
C GLY A 572 -3.95 31.09 17.99
N PHE A 573 -5.12 30.46 17.93
CA PHE A 573 -6.40 31.12 17.79
C PHE A 573 -7.54 30.40 18.50
N LEU A 574 -8.59 31.14 18.79
CA LEU A 574 -9.90 30.72 19.31
C LEU A 574 -10.97 31.05 18.28
N LEU A 575 -11.88 30.12 17.99
CA LEU A 575 -13.12 30.35 17.25
C LEU A 575 -14.31 30.03 18.17
N SER A 576 -15.27 30.96 18.28
CA SER A 576 -16.49 30.81 19.10
C SER A 576 -17.72 30.57 18.24
N TYR A 577 -18.47 29.50 18.54
CA TYR A 577 -19.65 29.05 17.82
C TYR A 577 -20.88 28.93 18.77
N PRO A 578 -21.99 29.57 18.52
CA PRO A 578 -22.21 30.70 17.61
C PRO A 578 -21.46 31.96 18.08
N PRO A 579 -21.34 32.99 17.21
CA PRO A 579 -20.65 34.22 17.60
C PRO A 579 -21.34 34.89 18.79
N ARG A 580 -20.53 35.29 19.76
CA ARG A 580 -21.01 35.86 21.03
C ARG A 580 -20.70 37.34 21.18
N ARG A 581 -20.13 37.97 20.15
CA ARG A 581 -19.61 39.33 20.22
C ARG A 581 -18.61 39.46 21.35
N MET A 582 -17.52 38.68 21.25
CA MET A 582 -16.43 38.70 22.23
C MET A 582 -15.92 40.10 22.45
N MET A 583 -15.76 40.49 23.71
CA MET A 583 -14.97 41.68 24.08
C MET A 583 -13.48 41.43 23.80
N ASP A 584 -12.66 42.44 24.04
CA ASP A 584 -11.21 42.28 23.88
C ASP A 584 -10.67 41.24 24.88
N VAL A 585 -10.39 40.07 24.38
CA VAL A 585 -9.92 38.92 25.18
C VAL A 585 -8.56 39.19 25.83
N TRP A 586 -7.76 40.05 25.23
CA TRP A 586 -6.38 40.24 25.65
C TRP A 586 -6.22 41.26 26.81
N HIS A 587 -7.19 42.12 26.99
CA HIS A 587 -7.22 43.12 28.08
C HIS A 587 -8.34 42.83 29.10
N ASP A 588 -8.90 41.63 29.11
CA ASP A 588 -9.92 41.25 30.04
C ASP A 588 -9.33 41.03 31.45
N PRO A 589 -9.77 41.79 32.46
CA PRO A 589 -9.27 41.65 33.81
C PRO A 589 -9.57 40.28 34.48
N ASP A 590 -10.59 39.57 34.00
CA ASP A 590 -10.95 38.27 34.53
C ASP A 590 -9.96 37.14 34.15
N TYR A 591 -9.07 37.40 33.16
CA TYR A 591 -8.11 36.45 32.71
C TYR A 591 -6.68 36.66 33.26
N VAL A 592 -6.52 37.53 34.25
CA VAL A 592 -5.21 37.88 34.86
C VAL A 592 -4.43 36.69 35.39
N PHE A 593 -5.09 35.57 35.75
CA PHE A 593 -4.42 34.38 36.23
C PHE A 593 -3.93 33.46 35.12
N ALA A 594 -4.10 33.78 33.86
CA ALA A 594 -3.47 33.10 32.75
C ALA A 594 -1.99 33.42 32.70
N GLU A 595 -1.15 32.37 32.68
CA GLU A 595 0.32 32.53 32.67
C GLU A 595 0.86 32.61 31.22
N SER A 596 0.02 32.34 30.23
CA SER A 596 0.43 32.31 28.82
C SER A 596 -0.71 32.65 27.88
N LYS A 597 -0.39 33.11 26.65
CA LYS A 597 -1.37 33.40 25.58
C LYS A 597 -2.31 32.22 25.28
N PRO A 598 -1.83 30.95 25.19
CA PRO A 598 -2.72 29.78 25.08
C PRO A 598 -3.73 29.65 26.21
N GLU A 599 -3.35 29.98 27.42
CA GLU A 599 -4.25 29.91 28.58
C GLU A 599 -5.31 31.00 28.57
N THR A 600 -4.97 32.20 28.14
CA THR A 600 -5.94 33.28 27.91
C THR A 600 -6.97 32.86 26.87
N LEU A 601 -6.56 32.30 25.72
CA LEU A 601 -7.49 31.80 24.71
C LEU A 601 -8.40 30.67 25.27
N LEU A 602 -7.84 29.77 26.07
CA LEU A 602 -8.62 28.69 26.67
C LEU A 602 -9.66 29.23 27.70
N LEU A 603 -9.27 30.20 28.49
CA LEU A 603 -10.21 30.84 29.43
C LEU A 603 -11.33 31.54 28.68
N ALA A 604 -11.03 32.35 27.68
CA ALA A 604 -12.01 32.98 26.84
C ALA A 604 -12.93 31.95 26.16
N ALA A 605 -12.39 30.85 25.67
CA ALA A 605 -13.17 29.75 25.11
C ALA A 605 -14.14 29.15 26.12
N LEU A 606 -13.72 28.99 27.37
CA LEU A 606 -14.56 28.47 28.45
C LEU A 606 -15.60 29.50 28.89
N ASP A 607 -15.32 30.76 28.86
CA ASP A 607 -16.21 31.82 29.29
C ASP A 607 -17.29 32.14 28.25
N TYR A 608 -16.89 32.37 27.00
CA TYR A 608 -17.81 32.77 25.94
C TYR A 608 -18.67 31.63 25.40
N THR A 609 -18.29 30.34 25.55
CA THR A 609 -19.13 29.25 25.07
C THR A 609 -20.40 29.05 25.91
N LEU A 610 -21.54 28.84 25.28
CA LEU A 610 -22.77 28.34 25.93
C LEU A 610 -22.82 26.82 25.93
N GLU A 611 -22.10 26.22 25.03
CA GLU A 611 -22.16 24.81 24.80
C GLU A 611 -21.31 24.05 25.83
N ARG A 612 -21.63 22.76 25.96
CA ARG A 612 -21.00 21.90 26.98
C ARG A 612 -19.53 21.62 26.73
N PHE A 613 -19.07 21.67 25.46
CA PHE A 613 -17.76 21.23 25.09
C PHE A 613 -16.92 22.34 24.46
N VAL A 614 -15.64 22.35 24.83
CA VAL A 614 -14.59 23.17 24.21
C VAL A 614 -13.52 22.24 23.66
N VAL A 615 -13.17 22.37 22.40
CA VAL A 615 -12.06 21.63 21.79
C VAL A 615 -10.76 22.43 21.95
N TYR A 616 -9.74 21.80 22.52
CA TYR A 616 -8.43 22.38 22.71
C TYR A 616 -7.38 21.54 21.96
N VAL A 617 -6.78 22.12 20.96
CA VAL A 617 -5.76 21.50 20.10
C VAL A 617 -4.40 22.11 20.43
N ALA A 618 -3.48 21.34 20.95
CA ALA A 618 -2.13 21.79 21.29
C ALA A 618 -1.12 20.64 21.33
N ALA A 619 0.17 20.96 21.41
CA ALA A 619 1.22 19.97 21.58
C ALA A 619 1.12 19.28 22.96
N LYS A 620 0.66 20.00 23.99
CA LYS A 620 0.49 19.49 25.34
C LYS A 620 -0.93 19.69 25.85
N PRO A 621 -1.45 18.82 26.74
CA PRO A 621 -2.73 19.01 27.38
C PRO A 621 -2.70 20.28 28.26
N PRO A 622 -3.87 20.94 28.46
CA PRO A 622 -3.97 22.09 29.37
C PRO A 622 -3.67 21.68 30.82
N ARG A 623 -3.20 22.63 31.60
CA ARG A 623 -2.98 22.41 33.06
C ARG A 623 -4.27 21.95 33.73
N SER A 624 -4.14 21.14 34.77
CA SER A 624 -5.29 20.55 35.49
C SER A 624 -6.25 21.59 36.08
N VAL A 625 -5.76 22.78 36.41
CA VAL A 625 -6.59 23.89 36.91
C VAL A 625 -7.71 24.26 35.95
N PHE A 626 -7.45 24.22 34.62
CA PHE A 626 -8.47 24.56 33.62
C PHE A 626 -9.56 23.49 33.50
N LYS A 627 -9.27 22.23 33.83
CA LYS A 627 -10.30 21.20 33.95
C LYS A 627 -11.24 21.48 35.11
N THR A 628 -10.71 22.01 36.21
CA THR A 628 -11.52 22.42 37.38
C THR A 628 -12.37 23.63 37.06
N VAL A 629 -11.78 24.63 36.39
CA VAL A 629 -12.54 25.82 35.91
C VAL A 629 -13.67 25.41 34.96
N ALA A 630 -13.37 24.59 33.98
CA ALA A 630 -14.37 24.07 33.04
C ALA A 630 -15.51 23.33 33.75
N SER A 631 -15.18 22.48 34.73
CA SER A 631 -16.17 21.73 35.51
C SER A 631 -17.08 22.67 36.31
N ARG A 632 -16.53 23.71 36.94
CA ARG A 632 -17.32 24.72 37.67
C ARG A 632 -18.26 25.49 36.78
N LEU A 633 -17.88 25.74 35.53
CA LEU A 633 -18.72 26.37 34.52
C LEU A 633 -19.67 25.37 33.82
N GLY A 634 -19.74 24.11 34.26
CA GLY A 634 -20.57 23.06 33.64
C GLY A 634 -20.06 22.61 32.24
N ARG A 635 -18.78 22.82 31.95
CA ARG A 635 -18.19 22.59 30.64
C ARG A 635 -17.11 21.48 30.70
N LYS A 636 -16.76 20.90 29.57
CA LYS A 636 -15.71 19.89 29.46
C LYS A 636 -14.75 20.26 28.32
N ILE A 637 -13.46 20.21 28.60
CA ILE A 637 -12.41 20.39 27.59
C ILE A 637 -12.13 19.05 26.91
N ILE A 638 -12.13 19.05 25.57
CA ILE A 638 -11.73 17.93 24.73
C ILE A 638 -10.34 18.27 24.20
N TYR A 639 -9.33 17.53 24.65
CA TYR A 639 -7.96 17.71 24.20
C TYR A 639 -7.70 16.87 22.96
N ILE A 640 -7.15 17.50 21.92
CA ILE A 640 -6.67 16.84 20.71
C ILE A 640 -5.19 17.18 20.55
N PRO A 641 -4.28 16.20 20.64
CA PRO A 641 -2.87 16.43 20.31
C PRO A 641 -2.73 16.94 18.88
N ILE A 642 -2.05 18.07 18.68
CA ILE A 642 -1.89 18.68 17.36
C ILE A 642 -1.21 17.74 16.35
N GLY A 643 -0.32 16.84 16.81
CA GLY A 643 0.31 15.83 15.99
C GLY A 643 -0.65 14.74 15.45
N GLN A 644 -1.92 14.70 15.89
CA GLN A 644 -2.96 13.84 15.31
C GLN A 644 -3.68 14.48 14.12
N LEU A 645 -3.33 15.72 13.79
CA LEU A 645 -3.91 16.48 12.69
C LEU A 645 -2.95 16.51 11.50
N SER A 646 -3.52 16.65 10.30
CA SER A 646 -2.72 16.74 9.07
C SER A 646 -1.82 17.98 9.07
N PRO A 647 -0.48 17.83 8.99
CA PRO A 647 0.45 18.95 8.93
C PRO A 647 0.18 19.89 7.75
N VAL A 648 -0.27 19.33 6.62
CA VAL A 648 -0.62 20.12 5.43
C VAL A 648 -1.80 21.05 5.71
N SER A 649 -2.84 20.53 6.39
CA SER A 649 -4.00 21.33 6.78
C SER A 649 -3.60 22.37 7.83
N LEU A 650 -2.78 21.99 8.82
CA LEU A 650 -2.29 22.92 9.84
C LEU A 650 -1.47 24.04 9.23
N LYS A 651 -0.55 23.72 8.27
CA LYS A 651 0.23 24.75 7.56
C LYS A 651 -0.66 25.72 6.79
N LYS A 652 -1.76 25.23 6.19
CA LYS A 652 -2.68 26.06 5.41
C LYS A 652 -3.46 27.06 6.28
N ILE A 653 -3.87 26.66 7.49
CA ILE A 653 -4.61 27.50 8.42
C ILE A 653 -3.73 28.33 9.34
N ARG A 654 -2.41 28.16 9.31
CA ARG A 654 -1.47 28.91 10.14
C ARG A 654 -1.13 30.26 9.56
N ALA A 655 -1.20 30.44 8.24
CA ALA A 655 -0.93 31.69 7.58
C ALA A 655 -2.19 32.55 7.52
N VAL A 656 -2.05 33.84 7.76
CA VAL A 656 -3.10 34.85 7.63
C VAL A 656 -2.61 36.04 6.82
N HIS A 657 -3.43 36.51 5.89
CA HIS A 657 -3.20 37.75 5.19
C HIS A 657 -4.11 38.83 5.72
N VAL A 658 -3.52 39.94 6.13
CA VAL A 658 -4.21 41.09 6.67
C VAL A 658 -4.24 42.16 5.60
N LEU A 659 -5.44 42.66 5.31
CA LEU A 659 -5.69 43.70 4.31
C LEU A 659 -5.97 45.03 5.02
N ASP A 660 -5.38 46.08 4.51
CA ASP A 660 -5.64 47.45 4.98
C ASP A 660 -6.83 48.05 4.22
N GLY A 661 -8.00 47.65 4.62
CA GLY A 661 -9.27 48.05 4.04
C GLY A 661 -9.94 47.02 3.14
N HIS A 662 -11.28 47.07 3.09
CA HIS A 662 -12.12 46.21 2.27
C HIS A 662 -11.89 46.40 0.75
N ASP A 663 -11.44 47.59 0.35
CA ASP A 663 -11.10 47.95 -1.02
C ASP A 663 -9.93 47.12 -1.59
N LYS A 664 -9.09 46.54 -0.72
CA LYS A 664 -7.95 45.68 -1.14
C LYS A 664 -8.41 44.26 -1.50
N ARG A 665 -9.59 43.80 -1.02
CA ARG A 665 -10.08 42.41 -1.24
C ARG A 665 -10.13 41.98 -2.70
N PRO A 666 -10.60 42.77 -3.68
CA PRO A 666 -10.65 42.34 -5.08
C PRO A 666 -9.26 42.08 -5.69
N ASN A 667 -8.26 42.85 -5.29
CA ASN A 667 -6.90 42.80 -5.83
C ASN A 667 -6.00 41.82 -5.06
N ALA A 668 -6.39 41.41 -3.87
CA ALA A 668 -5.59 40.54 -2.98
C ALA A 668 -5.19 39.21 -3.66
N LYS A 669 -6.06 38.62 -4.48
CA LYS A 669 -5.80 37.40 -5.26
C LYS A 669 -4.59 37.47 -6.20
N ASP A 670 -4.12 38.68 -6.54
CA ASP A 670 -2.96 38.88 -7.41
C ASP A 670 -1.63 38.82 -6.63
N TYR A 671 -1.69 38.90 -5.30
CA TYR A 671 -0.54 38.97 -4.38
C TYR A 671 -0.49 37.77 -3.42
N ILE A 672 -1.64 37.19 -3.06
CA ILE A 672 -1.76 36.03 -2.16
C ILE A 672 -1.74 34.74 -2.98
N TRP A 673 -0.78 33.86 -2.67
CA TRP A 673 -0.53 32.61 -3.41
C TRP A 673 -0.57 31.38 -2.49
#